data_fa8bebefc701cf49a50ebfc196e44bf2
#
_entry.id   fa8bebefc701cf49a50ebfc196e44bf2
#
_cell.length_a   1.000
_cell.length_b   1.000
_cell.length_c   1.000
_cell.angle_alpha   90.00
_cell.angle_beta   90.00
_cell.angle_gamma   90.00
#
_symmetry.space_group_name_H-M   'P 1'
#
loop_
_entity.id
_entity.type
_entity.pdbx_description
1 polymer ?
#
loop_
_entity_poly.entity_id
_entity_poly.type
_entity_poly.pdbx_seq_one_letter_code
_entity_poly.pdbx_strand_id
1 'polypeptide(L)'
;MSRKLKLVTQAVFVTTTLFALASSGLTATAAPVPPSSALAQMQDGLIKDLRWRNIGNANLKGRISSVDALEDNFEVAVVGTGSGGVWKTVNAGTTWEPIFDGYGAASIGEVRIDQNNPDIIWVGSGEEDGRNSATWGDHVYKSTDGGATFEPVLTEVWTTGDIVIHPEDSDTVWVAALGNIWGDVGKRGLFKTTDGGETWEQLLAGLPEPDGLTGALRLRMHPSDPDTLWVTFWERRRWAWLLESGGPNGGIFKTTDGGNTWNKLTEGLPEGSSGKIGLDVSRSNPDVLVAHYEHGTQIPQFIGQGQDREPNPEYDDMEILGSGIYRSEDGGESWAYVNRFYNRPFYYNHLWLDPNDDEIVYSLTSSMRVSRDGGHTLESMPRGGGGGHCYHAMWIDPHDSNRFWVGSDGGLNLTFDQGQNYLDFKNINVTQYYAVGVDMSDPYNVCGGLQDAGSSCGPSLTRSGAIYTNDWVSVGGGDGFYVQIDPTDPNILYSESQGGSVSRVDLRTGQRASIRPRENNVANYSDYITPEIEESMRERGWGNNPFRFNWSAPILLSGHNPRTIYFGGNHLFKSIDRGDTWMIASPDLSDNDPEKTRRVTGGLTQDVTGAENHGTIITIAESPLDQETLWTGTDDGNVQVTQDGGATWRDVTGNINMPLDTWISRVETSRFDSGTAYVAGDGHRAADFRPYIFKTTDYGETWTQITDGIPNGQAVYVVKEDPQNRNLLYAGTEFGIFYTINGGSSWNPLQRNLPVVAVHDIVVHPRENDLVIGTHGRGLWIMDDIWMLQQTNEDVLVSEGHVFDNGIATRWLSKNPMGTGGSLAFRGQNPTKNAVIGFYIGAGATGDVEIEITDVTGVHSRAFTFPAQAGIGALEWNMRFDPTEEQMAEFREAQAARGGRGGGRGGGGFGGGGNPDTQQPTFRQGDVGGGGGRRGGGGRRGGGGPQGLTATTGEYRVTLKVNGQEFISKIRVREDPVLNIQ
;
A
#
# COMPACT_ATOMS: atom_id res chain seq x y z
N MET A 1 50.33 31.32 49.46
CA MET A 1 51.18 30.21 49.93
C MET A 1 50.89 29.01 49.07
N SER A 2 51.61 28.88 48.13
CA SER A 2 52.58 28.03 47.45
C SER A 2 52.58 26.56 47.85
N ARG A 3 52.41 25.65 46.94
CA ARG A 3 53.14 24.43 46.70
C ARG A 3 52.57 23.76 45.40
N LYS A 4 53.20 24.02 44.33
CA LYS A 4 54.18 23.23 43.50
C LYS A 4 53.72 21.81 43.09
N LEU A 5 53.50 21.75 41.86
CA LEU A 5 53.64 20.71 40.80
C LEU A 5 54.74 19.67 41.07
N LYS A 6 54.43 18.41 40.82
CA LYS A 6 55.40 17.42 40.32
C LYS A 6 54.77 16.53 39.25
N LEU A 7 55.26 16.69 38.02
CA LEU A 7 55.17 15.73 36.93
C LEU A 7 55.88 14.44 37.32
N VAL A 8 55.26 13.30 37.05
CA VAL A 8 55.98 12.02 36.90
C VAL A 8 55.54 11.44 35.59
N THR A 9 56.49 11.45 34.65
CA THR A 9 56.41 10.77 33.36
C THR A 9 56.68 9.26 33.59
N GLN A 10 55.73 8.39 33.35
CA GLN A 10 56.02 6.95 33.17
C GLN A 10 55.67 6.60 31.72
N ALA A 11 56.73 6.25 30.98
CA ALA A 11 56.62 5.63 29.67
C ALA A 11 56.19 4.16 29.87
N VAL A 12 55.04 3.81 29.32
CA VAL A 12 54.62 2.41 29.15
C VAL A 12 54.79 2.03 27.70
N PHE A 13 55.73 1.12 27.48
CA PHE A 13 55.90 0.38 26.20
C PHE A 13 54.63 -0.46 26.02
N VAL A 14 53.81 -0.15 25.05
CA VAL A 14 52.76 -1.05 24.57
C VAL A 14 53.26 -1.76 23.33
N THR A 15 53.54 -3.04 23.51
CA THR A 15 53.79 -3.98 22.41
C THR A 15 52.52 -4.13 21.62
N THR A 16 52.48 -3.62 20.40
CA THR A 16 51.42 -3.82 19.41
C THR A 16 51.50 -5.25 18.87
N THR A 17 50.67 -6.13 19.40
CA THR A 17 50.35 -7.40 18.74
C THR A 17 49.28 -7.12 17.72
N LEU A 18 49.64 -7.11 16.42
CA LEU A 18 48.65 -7.10 15.34
C LEU A 18 47.86 -8.40 15.39
N PHE A 19 46.62 -8.33 15.91
CA PHE A 19 45.61 -9.27 15.53
C PHE A 19 44.97 -8.73 14.22
N ALA A 20 45.33 -9.38 13.12
CA ALA A 20 44.60 -9.29 11.88
C ALA A 20 43.21 -9.94 12.13
N LEU A 21 42.26 -9.17 12.55
CA LEU A 21 40.84 -9.51 12.37
C LEU A 21 40.59 -9.44 10.86
N ALA A 22 40.53 -10.62 10.24
CA ALA A 22 39.88 -10.77 8.96
C ALA A 22 38.41 -10.32 9.16
N SER A 23 38.13 -9.07 8.83
CA SER A 23 36.80 -8.64 8.54
C SER A 23 36.35 -9.41 7.30
N SER A 24 35.75 -10.57 7.48
CA SER A 24 34.88 -11.13 6.48
C SER A 24 33.72 -10.11 6.34
N GLY A 25 33.87 -9.20 5.41
CA GLY A 25 32.79 -8.38 4.93
C GLY A 25 31.71 -9.33 4.42
N LEU A 26 30.71 -9.59 5.24
CA LEU A 26 29.41 -9.99 4.78
C LEU A 26 28.85 -8.74 4.08
N THR A 27 29.20 -8.57 2.81
CA THR A 27 28.34 -7.83 1.91
C THR A 27 27.01 -8.58 1.95
N ALA A 28 26.04 -8.04 2.64
CA ALA A 28 24.66 -8.44 2.51
C ALA A 28 24.26 -8.08 1.07
N THR A 29 24.59 -8.97 0.12
CA THR A 29 23.91 -8.93 -1.17
C THR A 29 22.47 -9.25 -0.85
N ALA A 30 21.61 -8.24 -0.87
CA ALA A 30 20.17 -8.45 -0.95
C ALA A 30 19.98 -9.43 -2.12
N ALA A 31 19.49 -10.64 -1.83
CA ALA A 31 19.13 -11.54 -2.90
C ALA A 31 18.08 -10.82 -3.73
N PRO A 32 18.17 -10.81 -5.07
CA PRO A 32 17.21 -10.16 -5.90
C PRO A 32 15.82 -10.70 -5.53
N VAL A 33 14.86 -9.81 -5.35
CA VAL A 33 13.44 -10.18 -5.22
C VAL A 33 13.12 -11.06 -6.43
N PRO A 34 12.63 -12.29 -6.25
CA PRO A 34 12.32 -13.12 -7.40
C PRO A 34 11.30 -12.36 -8.26
N PRO A 35 11.48 -12.30 -9.58
CA PRO A 35 10.52 -11.66 -10.45
C PRO A 35 9.13 -12.25 -10.19
N SER A 36 8.09 -11.44 -10.29
CA SER A 36 6.69 -11.81 -9.99
C SER A 36 6.23 -13.08 -10.72
N SER A 37 6.80 -13.36 -11.90
CA SER A 37 6.61 -14.62 -12.61
C SER A 37 7.08 -15.84 -11.80
N ALA A 38 8.11 -15.70 -10.96
CA ALA A 38 8.56 -16.78 -10.09
C ALA A 38 7.64 -16.98 -8.88
N LEU A 39 7.12 -15.90 -8.29
CA LEU A 39 6.08 -15.98 -7.26
C LEU A 39 4.78 -16.60 -7.81
N ALA A 40 4.39 -16.24 -9.03
CA ALA A 40 3.23 -16.83 -9.71
C ALA A 40 3.42 -18.32 -10.04
N GLN A 41 4.63 -18.75 -10.32
CA GLN A 41 4.96 -20.17 -10.60
C GLN A 41 5.03 -21.03 -9.32
N MET A 42 5.25 -20.41 -8.15
CA MET A 42 5.22 -21.08 -6.85
C MET A 42 3.79 -21.26 -6.30
N GLN A 43 2.75 -20.97 -7.10
CA GLN A 43 1.37 -21.15 -6.68
C GLN A 43 1.11 -22.61 -6.31
N ASP A 44 0.79 -22.81 -5.04
CA ASP A 44 0.39 -24.12 -4.55
C ASP A 44 -0.89 -24.58 -5.25
N GLY A 45 -0.82 -25.72 -5.92
CA GLY A 45 -1.99 -26.38 -6.50
C GLY A 45 -3.08 -26.69 -5.47
N LEU A 46 -2.72 -26.67 -4.17
CA LEU A 46 -3.66 -26.89 -3.07
C LEU A 46 -4.82 -25.89 -3.08
N ILE A 47 -4.55 -24.62 -3.32
CA ILE A 47 -5.53 -23.51 -3.18
C ILE A 47 -6.01 -22.96 -4.53
N LYS A 48 -5.99 -23.75 -5.58
CA LYS A 48 -6.23 -23.29 -6.96
C LYS A 48 -7.54 -22.52 -7.20
N ASP A 49 -8.60 -22.82 -6.45
CA ASP A 49 -9.93 -22.22 -6.60
C ASP A 49 -10.24 -21.11 -5.59
N LEU A 50 -9.32 -20.79 -4.66
CA LEU A 50 -9.44 -19.60 -3.81
C LEU A 50 -9.06 -18.34 -4.59
N ARG A 51 -9.79 -17.25 -4.41
CA ARG A 51 -9.59 -15.98 -5.12
C ARG A 51 -9.86 -14.79 -4.22
N TRP A 52 -9.08 -13.77 -4.44
CA TRP A 52 -9.28 -12.46 -3.87
C TRP A 52 -10.32 -11.67 -4.66
N ARG A 53 -11.18 -10.94 -3.98
CA ARG A 53 -12.04 -9.91 -4.59
C ARG A 53 -11.67 -8.54 -4.04
N ASN A 54 -11.57 -7.56 -4.92
CA ASN A 54 -11.30 -6.17 -4.55
C ASN A 54 -12.61 -5.49 -4.18
N ILE A 55 -12.71 -4.98 -2.95
CA ILE A 55 -13.89 -4.23 -2.48
C ILE A 55 -13.72 -2.72 -2.55
N GLY A 56 -12.57 -2.22 -2.90
CA GLY A 56 -12.23 -0.80 -2.97
C GLY A 56 -11.41 -0.41 -1.74
N ASN A 57 -11.41 0.81 -1.37
CA ASN A 57 -12.24 1.96 -1.65
C ASN A 57 -11.54 2.94 -2.62
N ALA A 58 -12.05 3.18 -3.80
CA ALA A 58 -11.47 4.15 -4.75
C ALA A 58 -12.00 5.59 -4.57
N ASN A 59 -12.79 5.86 -3.55
CA ASN A 59 -13.24 7.19 -3.18
C ASN A 59 -12.15 8.08 -2.61
N LEU A 60 -11.28 7.41 -1.86
CA LEU A 60 -10.17 8.01 -1.18
C LEU A 60 -8.95 7.54 -1.96
N LYS A 61 -8.47 8.37 -2.82
CA LYS A 61 -7.42 8.10 -3.79
C LYS A 61 -6.07 7.92 -3.08
N GLY A 62 -5.06 7.43 -3.79
CA GLY A 62 -3.69 7.33 -3.30
C GLY A 62 -2.75 8.15 -4.14
N ARG A 63 -1.47 8.21 -3.73
CA ARG A 63 -0.44 9.05 -4.33
C ARG A 63 -0.15 8.69 -5.77
N ILE A 64 -0.19 9.71 -6.63
CA ILE A 64 0.29 9.67 -8.01
C ILE A 64 1.67 10.32 -8.05
N SER A 65 2.70 9.53 -8.32
CA SER A 65 4.10 9.96 -8.32
C SER A 65 4.58 10.45 -9.68
N SER A 66 4.03 9.92 -10.78
CA SER A 66 4.42 10.29 -12.13
C SER A 66 3.24 10.22 -13.10
N VAL A 67 3.26 11.04 -14.14
CA VAL A 67 2.31 11.00 -15.26
C VAL A 67 2.99 11.41 -16.55
N ASP A 68 2.76 10.63 -17.60
CA ASP A 68 3.19 10.96 -18.95
C ASP A 68 2.08 10.64 -19.96
N ALA A 69 2.00 11.42 -21.04
CA ALA A 69 1.01 11.20 -22.08
C ALA A 69 1.61 11.47 -23.47
N LEU A 70 0.97 10.89 -24.50
CA LEU A 70 1.39 11.15 -25.86
C LEU A 70 1.10 12.62 -26.25
N GLU A 71 2.11 13.30 -26.77
CA GLU A 71 1.99 14.70 -27.19
C GLU A 71 0.95 14.86 -28.32
N ASP A 72 0.95 13.97 -29.32
CA ASP A 72 -0.03 13.97 -30.41
C ASP A 72 -1.41 13.44 -30.01
N ASN A 73 -1.54 12.79 -28.85
CA ASN A 73 -2.80 12.23 -28.38
C ASN A 73 -2.87 12.11 -26.85
N PHE A 74 -3.20 13.19 -26.17
CA PHE A 74 -3.31 13.24 -24.71
C PHE A 74 -4.28 12.21 -24.09
N GLU A 75 -5.15 11.58 -24.91
CA GLU A 75 -6.07 10.53 -24.43
C GLU A 75 -5.33 9.24 -24.04
N VAL A 76 -4.10 9.05 -24.54
CA VAL A 76 -3.21 7.98 -24.17
C VAL A 76 -2.24 8.48 -23.11
N ALA A 77 -2.38 7.96 -21.90
CA ALA A 77 -1.52 8.34 -20.78
C ALA A 77 -1.16 7.13 -19.92
N VAL A 78 0.00 7.20 -19.31
CA VAL A 78 0.48 6.28 -18.27
C VAL A 78 0.69 7.04 -16.96
N VAL A 79 0.40 6.36 -15.85
CA VAL A 79 0.47 6.96 -14.52
C VAL A 79 1.22 6.01 -13.61
N GLY A 80 2.28 6.50 -12.99
CA GLY A 80 2.99 5.86 -11.90
C GLY A 80 2.39 6.26 -10.56
N THR A 81 2.37 5.33 -9.62
CA THR A 81 1.81 5.56 -8.27
C THR A 81 2.83 5.25 -7.19
N GLY A 82 2.70 5.89 -6.04
CA GLY A 82 3.64 5.69 -4.93
C GLY A 82 3.72 4.24 -4.42
N SER A 83 2.64 3.44 -4.60
CA SER A 83 2.61 2.05 -4.13
C SER A 83 1.55 1.16 -4.80
N GLY A 84 0.94 1.59 -5.90
CA GLY A 84 -0.14 0.87 -6.60
C GLY A 84 0.18 0.46 -8.04
N GLY A 85 1.46 0.47 -8.43
CA GLY A 85 1.94 0.10 -9.76
C GLY A 85 1.69 1.16 -10.83
N VAL A 86 1.65 0.72 -12.08
CA VAL A 86 1.46 1.58 -13.27
C VAL A 86 0.10 1.33 -13.89
N TRP A 87 -0.58 2.42 -14.25
CA TRP A 87 -1.88 2.41 -14.88
C TRP A 87 -1.86 3.10 -16.24
N LYS A 88 -2.55 2.54 -17.23
CA LYS A 88 -2.66 3.09 -18.57
C LYS A 88 -4.11 3.39 -18.95
N THR A 89 -4.31 4.51 -19.62
CA THR A 89 -5.56 4.85 -20.31
C THR A 89 -5.31 5.09 -21.79
N VAL A 90 -6.33 4.84 -22.60
CA VAL A 90 -6.34 5.16 -24.07
C VAL A 90 -7.57 5.98 -24.45
N ASN A 91 -8.23 6.59 -23.46
CA ASN A 91 -9.50 7.31 -23.67
C ASN A 91 -9.69 8.42 -22.62
N ALA A 92 -8.63 9.18 -22.35
CA ALA A 92 -8.60 10.32 -21.44
C ALA A 92 -9.15 9.97 -20.04
N GLY A 93 -8.77 8.80 -19.50
CA GLY A 93 -9.14 8.37 -18.15
C GLY A 93 -10.54 7.81 -17.99
N THR A 94 -11.32 7.65 -19.08
CA THR A 94 -12.64 7.02 -19.02
C THR A 94 -12.55 5.59 -18.49
N THR A 95 -11.49 4.86 -18.87
CA THR A 95 -11.11 3.57 -18.29
C THR A 95 -9.61 3.52 -18.04
N TRP A 96 -9.21 2.80 -17.00
CA TRP A 96 -7.82 2.54 -16.66
C TRP A 96 -7.56 1.05 -16.60
N GLU A 97 -6.40 0.64 -17.06
CA GLU A 97 -5.89 -0.72 -17.00
C GLU A 97 -4.60 -0.74 -16.18
N PRO A 98 -4.50 -1.58 -15.13
CA PRO A 98 -3.24 -1.79 -14.43
C PRO A 98 -2.33 -2.64 -15.33
N ILE A 99 -1.19 -2.12 -15.73
CA ILE A 99 -0.28 -2.79 -16.66
C ILE A 99 0.98 -3.35 -15.98
N PHE A 100 1.12 -3.17 -14.65
CA PHE A 100 2.34 -3.52 -13.91
C PHE A 100 2.10 -4.42 -12.70
N ASP A 101 0.93 -5.08 -12.60
CA ASP A 101 0.49 -5.87 -11.44
C ASP A 101 1.35 -7.11 -11.14
N GLY A 102 2.08 -7.59 -12.12
CA GLY A 102 2.86 -8.81 -12.05
C GLY A 102 4.38 -8.61 -11.82
N TYR A 103 4.86 -7.38 -11.60
CA TYR A 103 6.29 -7.06 -11.57
C TYR A 103 6.78 -6.70 -10.16
N GLY A 104 8.12 -6.63 -9.98
CA GLY A 104 8.79 -6.70 -8.70
C GLY A 104 8.46 -5.63 -7.68
N ALA A 105 8.03 -4.43 -8.08
CA ALA A 105 7.73 -3.34 -7.16
C ALA A 105 6.43 -2.65 -7.53
N ALA A 106 5.63 -2.29 -6.51
CA ALA A 106 4.43 -1.47 -6.69
C ALA A 106 4.70 0.03 -6.57
N SER A 107 5.86 0.41 -6.02
CA SER A 107 6.31 1.80 -5.89
C SER A 107 6.96 2.26 -7.18
N ILE A 108 6.46 3.35 -7.77
CA ILE A 108 6.92 3.89 -9.05
C ILE A 108 7.47 5.30 -8.82
N GLY A 109 8.69 5.54 -9.33
CA GLY A 109 9.31 6.86 -9.34
C GLY A 109 8.97 7.63 -10.60
N GLU A 110 9.17 7.00 -11.77
CA GLU A 110 8.95 7.66 -13.06
C GLU A 110 8.39 6.72 -14.11
N VAL A 111 7.54 7.25 -14.98
CA VAL A 111 7.03 6.57 -16.19
C VAL A 111 7.24 7.46 -17.42
N ARG A 112 7.65 6.86 -18.56
CA ARG A 112 7.80 7.57 -19.81
C ARG A 112 7.31 6.74 -20.99
N ILE A 113 6.55 7.37 -21.89
CA ILE A 113 6.16 6.82 -23.18
C ILE A 113 7.10 7.41 -24.26
N ASP A 114 7.64 6.55 -25.11
CA ASP A 114 8.39 7.02 -26.26
C ASP A 114 7.42 7.71 -27.25
N GLN A 115 7.68 8.98 -27.52
CA GLN A 115 6.80 9.79 -28.38
C GLN A 115 6.85 9.35 -29.85
N ASN A 116 7.93 8.66 -30.28
CA ASN A 116 8.07 8.13 -31.64
C ASN A 116 7.49 6.73 -31.80
N ASN A 117 7.47 5.96 -30.70
CA ASN A 117 6.95 4.59 -30.68
C ASN A 117 6.17 4.31 -29.38
N PRO A 118 4.86 4.54 -29.35
CA PRO A 118 4.03 4.36 -28.14
C PRO A 118 3.96 2.93 -27.57
N ASP A 119 4.49 1.94 -28.30
CA ASP A 119 4.66 0.59 -27.78
C ASP A 119 5.85 0.48 -26.80
N ILE A 120 6.77 1.47 -26.82
CA ILE A 120 7.86 1.55 -25.86
C ILE A 120 7.42 2.37 -24.65
N ILE A 121 7.42 1.72 -23.48
CA ILE A 121 7.13 2.35 -22.19
C ILE A 121 8.25 2.00 -21.22
N TRP A 122 8.82 3.03 -20.59
CA TRP A 122 9.81 2.88 -19.53
C TRP A 122 9.16 3.11 -18.18
N VAL A 123 9.53 2.28 -17.20
CA VAL A 123 9.05 2.36 -15.82
C VAL A 123 10.24 2.30 -14.88
N GLY A 124 10.51 3.38 -14.18
CA GLY A 124 11.47 3.45 -13.09
C GLY A 124 10.78 3.19 -11.76
N SER A 125 11.12 2.10 -11.07
CA SER A 125 10.52 1.77 -9.78
C SER A 125 11.11 2.59 -8.63
N GLY A 126 10.37 2.67 -7.51
CA GLY A 126 10.70 3.39 -6.28
C GLY A 126 10.41 4.89 -6.35
N GLU A 127 9.48 5.36 -5.52
CA GLU A 127 9.11 6.78 -5.46
C GLU A 127 10.26 7.65 -4.94
N GLU A 128 10.38 8.86 -5.47
CA GLU A 128 11.46 9.80 -5.12
C GLU A 128 11.23 10.54 -3.81
N ASP A 129 9.99 10.65 -3.37
CA ASP A 129 9.60 11.46 -2.23
C ASP A 129 10.11 10.90 -0.91
N GLY A 130 10.75 11.77 -0.10
CA GLY A 130 11.45 11.39 1.12
C GLY A 130 10.55 11.17 2.34
N ARG A 131 9.40 10.46 2.20
CA ARG A 131 8.45 10.22 3.30
C ARG A 131 8.86 9.04 4.20
N ASN A 132 8.30 9.00 5.41
CA ASN A 132 8.42 7.85 6.33
C ASN A 132 7.69 6.60 5.84
N SER A 133 6.76 6.75 4.89
CA SER A 133 6.02 5.69 4.22
C SER A 133 6.54 5.41 2.80
N ALA A 134 7.68 6.00 2.40
CA ALA A 134 8.28 5.72 1.11
C ALA A 134 8.69 4.26 1.02
N THR A 135 8.14 3.57 0.03
CA THR A 135 8.51 2.21 -0.33
C THR A 135 9.60 2.23 -1.40
N TRP A 136 10.28 1.11 -1.54
CA TRP A 136 11.42 1.01 -2.46
C TRP A 136 11.03 0.31 -3.75
N GLY A 137 11.80 0.59 -4.79
CA GLY A 137 11.78 -0.14 -6.05
C GLY A 137 12.84 -1.23 -6.09
N ASP A 138 13.07 -1.72 -7.29
CA ASP A 138 14.07 -2.77 -7.56
C ASP A 138 14.86 -2.51 -8.85
N HIS A 139 14.18 -2.08 -9.93
CA HIS A 139 14.76 -1.97 -11.27
C HIS A 139 14.14 -0.82 -12.06
N VAL A 140 14.76 -0.53 -13.21
CA VAL A 140 14.09 0.15 -14.33
C VAL A 140 13.65 -0.92 -15.32
N TYR A 141 12.42 -0.82 -15.78
CA TYR A 141 11.77 -1.75 -16.69
C TYR A 141 11.44 -1.09 -18.02
N LYS A 142 11.45 -1.90 -19.09
CA LYS A 142 11.05 -1.48 -20.44
C LYS A 142 9.98 -2.42 -20.99
N SER A 143 8.93 -1.85 -21.57
CA SER A 143 7.99 -2.55 -22.45
C SER A 143 8.28 -2.18 -23.90
N THR A 144 8.02 -3.12 -24.81
CA THR A 144 8.06 -2.91 -26.28
C THR A 144 6.77 -3.36 -26.95
N ASP A 145 5.71 -3.58 -26.17
CA ASP A 145 4.40 -4.05 -26.63
C ASP A 145 3.24 -3.24 -26.02
N GLY A 146 3.49 -1.97 -25.73
CA GLY A 146 2.49 -1.05 -25.23
C GLY A 146 2.09 -1.29 -23.77
N GLY A 147 2.93 -1.95 -22.98
CA GLY A 147 2.71 -2.24 -21.58
C GLY A 147 2.05 -3.59 -21.33
N ALA A 148 1.96 -4.47 -22.35
CA ALA A 148 1.45 -5.83 -22.12
C ALA A 148 2.47 -6.68 -21.36
N THR A 149 3.76 -6.50 -21.62
CA THR A 149 4.87 -7.11 -20.87
C THR A 149 6.00 -6.10 -20.61
N PHE A 150 6.76 -6.35 -19.53
CA PHE A 150 7.93 -5.57 -19.16
C PHE A 150 9.13 -6.46 -18.84
N GLU A 151 10.33 -5.99 -19.18
CA GLU A 151 11.59 -6.64 -18.84
C GLU A 151 12.44 -5.69 -17.99
N PRO A 152 13.13 -6.17 -16.94
CA PRO A 152 14.07 -5.37 -16.18
C PRO A 152 15.33 -5.11 -17.03
N VAL A 153 15.66 -3.84 -17.25
CA VAL A 153 16.78 -3.45 -18.11
C VAL A 153 17.92 -2.79 -17.36
N LEU A 154 17.66 -2.07 -16.26
CA LEU A 154 18.67 -1.56 -15.34
C LEU A 154 18.35 -2.05 -13.94
N THR A 155 19.10 -3.04 -13.47
CA THR A 155 18.87 -3.70 -12.17
C THR A 155 19.48 -2.93 -11.01
N GLU A 156 18.93 -3.15 -9.80
CA GLU A 156 19.41 -2.54 -8.55
C GLU A 156 19.25 -1.01 -8.48
N VAL A 157 18.31 -0.45 -9.22
CA VAL A 157 17.88 0.95 -9.05
C VAL A 157 16.68 0.96 -8.10
N TRP A 158 16.91 1.32 -6.85
CA TRP A 158 15.91 1.26 -5.80
C TRP A 158 14.98 2.48 -5.75
N THR A 159 15.37 3.56 -6.39
CA THR A 159 14.54 4.75 -6.58
C THR A 159 14.94 5.44 -7.86
N THR A 160 13.98 5.70 -8.73
CA THR A 160 14.18 6.43 -9.97
C THR A 160 13.66 7.86 -9.84
N GLY A 161 14.53 8.84 -10.08
CA GLY A 161 14.16 10.26 -10.05
C GLY A 161 13.60 10.76 -11.37
N ASP A 162 14.19 10.34 -12.50
CA ASP A 162 13.74 10.74 -13.82
C ASP A 162 14.24 9.79 -14.92
N ILE A 163 13.53 9.77 -16.06
CA ILE A 163 13.91 9.04 -17.28
C ILE A 163 13.73 9.98 -18.47
N VAL A 164 14.76 10.12 -19.31
CA VAL A 164 14.70 10.92 -20.53
C VAL A 164 15.08 10.07 -21.72
N ILE A 165 14.19 10.03 -22.72
CA ILE A 165 14.39 9.32 -23.99
C ILE A 165 14.85 10.35 -25.02
N HIS A 166 15.87 10.00 -25.82
CA HIS A 166 16.33 10.89 -26.90
C HIS A 166 15.22 11.06 -27.95
N PRO A 167 14.92 12.30 -28.39
CA PRO A 167 13.74 12.58 -29.21
C PRO A 167 13.79 11.99 -30.63
N GLU A 168 14.97 11.62 -31.15
CA GLU A 168 15.16 11.05 -32.47
C GLU A 168 15.70 9.62 -32.46
N ASP A 169 16.04 9.07 -31.25
CA ASP A 169 16.67 7.77 -31.11
C ASP A 169 16.13 7.05 -29.86
N SER A 170 15.14 6.20 -30.02
CA SER A 170 14.49 5.43 -28.95
C SER A 170 15.41 4.48 -28.18
N ASP A 171 16.61 4.18 -28.73
CA ASP A 171 17.59 3.32 -28.07
C ASP A 171 18.54 4.11 -27.15
N THR A 172 18.58 5.44 -27.27
CA THR A 172 19.37 6.30 -26.39
C THR A 172 18.49 6.86 -25.25
N VAL A 173 18.80 6.47 -24.00
CA VAL A 173 18.02 6.83 -22.81
C VAL A 173 18.95 7.13 -21.64
N TRP A 174 18.58 8.15 -20.84
CA TRP A 174 19.23 8.47 -19.58
C TRP A 174 18.30 8.18 -18.40
N VAL A 175 18.86 7.65 -17.30
CA VAL A 175 18.14 7.35 -16.06
C VAL A 175 18.83 8.03 -14.89
N ALA A 176 18.10 8.86 -14.17
CA ALA A 176 18.52 9.46 -12.91
C ALA A 176 18.16 8.51 -11.74
N ALA A 177 19.15 7.94 -11.08
CA ALA A 177 19.00 6.98 -10.00
C ALA A 177 19.33 7.63 -8.64
N LEU A 178 18.36 7.61 -7.72
CA LEU A 178 18.50 8.16 -6.36
C LEU A 178 19.01 7.15 -5.35
N GLY A 179 18.91 5.84 -5.63
CA GLY A 179 19.20 4.76 -4.68
C GLY A 179 18.21 4.70 -3.52
N ASN A 180 18.43 3.78 -2.59
CA ASN A 180 17.54 3.59 -1.45
C ASN A 180 17.68 4.72 -0.43
N ILE A 181 16.56 5.27 0.03
CA ILE A 181 16.54 6.33 1.05
C ILE A 181 16.92 5.81 2.45
N TRP A 182 16.68 4.52 2.71
CA TRP A 182 16.90 3.89 4.03
C TRP A 182 18.33 3.38 4.23
N GLY A 183 19.15 3.34 3.18
CA GLY A 183 20.51 2.84 3.28
C GLY A 183 21.40 3.05 2.06
N ASP A 184 22.67 2.70 2.24
CA ASP A 184 23.62 2.64 1.14
C ASP A 184 23.47 1.31 0.39
N VAL A 185 22.36 1.20 -0.33
CA VAL A 185 22.03 0.06 -1.18
C VAL A 185 21.51 0.52 -2.53
N GLY A 186 21.85 -0.23 -3.57
CA GLY A 186 21.44 0.05 -4.95
C GLY A 186 22.31 1.11 -5.65
N LYS A 187 22.04 1.23 -6.95
CA LYS A 187 22.74 2.17 -7.82
C LYS A 187 22.26 3.61 -7.59
N ARG A 188 23.21 4.55 -7.59
CA ARG A 188 23.00 5.99 -7.50
C ARG A 188 23.76 6.71 -8.61
N GLY A 189 23.26 7.86 -9.03
CA GLY A 189 23.87 8.68 -10.06
C GLY A 189 23.14 8.64 -11.39
N LEU A 190 23.82 9.04 -12.45
CA LEU A 190 23.25 9.14 -13.79
C LEU A 190 23.75 7.98 -14.66
N PHE A 191 22.84 7.30 -15.34
CA PHE A 191 23.10 6.18 -16.23
C PHE A 191 22.63 6.50 -17.65
N LYS A 192 23.36 6.02 -18.67
CA LYS A 192 23.02 6.16 -20.10
C LYS A 192 23.09 4.81 -20.79
N THR A 193 22.13 4.55 -21.67
CA THR A 193 22.17 3.49 -22.66
C THR A 193 22.14 4.09 -24.07
N THR A 194 22.67 3.37 -25.06
CA THR A 194 22.57 3.70 -26.50
C THR A 194 22.17 2.47 -27.33
N ASP A 195 21.69 1.43 -26.66
CA ASP A 195 21.27 0.16 -27.25
C ASP A 195 19.91 -0.31 -26.70
N GLY A 196 19.09 0.66 -26.29
CA GLY A 196 17.73 0.39 -25.80
C GLY A 196 17.66 -0.31 -24.46
N GLY A 197 18.72 -0.23 -23.65
CA GLY A 197 18.79 -0.80 -22.31
C GLY A 197 19.46 -2.16 -22.21
N GLU A 198 20.08 -2.67 -23.32
CA GLU A 198 20.87 -3.91 -23.27
C GLU A 198 22.13 -3.72 -22.43
N THR A 199 22.80 -2.54 -22.57
CA THR A 199 23.95 -2.14 -21.76
C THR A 199 23.82 -0.73 -21.21
N TRP A 200 24.43 -0.48 -20.06
CA TRP A 200 24.37 0.82 -19.37
C TRP A 200 25.76 1.30 -18.95
N GLU A 201 26.00 2.59 -19.15
CA GLU A 201 27.16 3.32 -18.68
C GLU A 201 26.76 4.23 -17.53
N GLN A 202 27.49 4.20 -16.41
CA GLN A 202 27.37 5.20 -15.36
C GLN A 202 28.21 6.42 -15.72
N LEU A 203 27.60 7.59 -15.83
CA LEU A 203 28.28 8.83 -16.15
C LEU A 203 28.90 9.45 -14.90
N LEU A 204 30.20 9.69 -14.90
CA LEU A 204 30.93 10.17 -13.72
C LEU A 204 31.73 11.47 -13.99
N ALA A 205 32.09 11.76 -15.25
CA ALA A 205 32.99 12.86 -15.58
C ALA A 205 32.37 14.25 -15.25
N GLY A 206 32.80 14.81 -14.12
CA GLY A 206 32.29 16.10 -13.61
C GLY A 206 31.02 16.01 -12.75
N LEU A 207 30.50 14.81 -12.49
CA LEU A 207 29.39 14.53 -11.58
C LEU A 207 29.89 14.08 -10.21
N PRO A 208 29.06 14.09 -9.16
CA PRO A 208 29.39 13.57 -7.84
C PRO A 208 29.81 12.09 -7.91
N GLU A 209 30.92 11.77 -7.24
CA GLU A 209 31.36 10.38 -7.06
C GLU A 209 30.34 9.61 -6.22
N PRO A 210 30.13 8.31 -6.45
CA PRO A 210 29.26 7.48 -5.63
C PRO A 210 29.70 7.45 -4.16
N ASP A 211 28.89 8.00 -3.28
CA ASP A 211 29.15 8.12 -1.84
C ASP A 211 28.14 7.35 -0.96
N GLY A 212 27.20 6.63 -1.58
CA GLY A 212 26.13 5.93 -0.90
C GLY A 212 24.97 6.82 -0.40
N LEU A 213 25.04 8.14 -0.60
CA LEU A 213 24.07 9.13 -0.16
C LEU A 213 23.52 9.97 -1.30
N THR A 214 24.41 10.42 -2.21
CA THR A 214 24.08 11.34 -3.29
C THR A 214 23.58 10.60 -4.53
N GLY A 215 22.42 10.98 -5.06
CA GLY A 215 21.84 10.42 -6.27
C GLY A 215 21.35 11.49 -7.25
N ALA A 216 21.17 11.11 -8.51
CA ALA A 216 20.59 11.96 -9.54
C ALA A 216 19.07 12.00 -9.42
N LEU A 217 18.47 13.20 -9.55
CA LEU A 217 17.05 13.42 -9.28
C LEU A 217 16.29 13.87 -10.54
N ARG A 218 16.47 15.10 -10.98
CA ARG A 218 15.79 15.65 -12.15
C ARG A 218 16.75 15.72 -13.34
N LEU A 219 16.25 15.28 -14.48
CA LEU A 219 16.97 15.33 -15.74
C LEU A 219 16.13 16.07 -16.77
N ARG A 220 16.73 17.06 -17.44
CA ARG A 220 16.08 17.83 -18.49
C ARG A 220 16.98 17.90 -19.71
N MET A 221 16.36 17.75 -20.87
CA MET A 221 17.04 17.84 -22.17
C MET A 221 16.60 19.11 -22.88
N HIS A 222 17.53 19.75 -23.54
CA HIS A 222 17.25 20.91 -24.38
C HIS A 222 16.34 20.49 -25.56
N PRO A 223 15.20 21.18 -25.80
CA PRO A 223 14.18 20.73 -26.74
C PRO A 223 14.62 20.60 -28.21
N SER A 224 15.71 21.27 -28.61
CA SER A 224 16.22 21.28 -29.99
C SER A 224 17.69 20.89 -30.11
N ASP A 225 18.35 20.55 -28.99
CA ASP A 225 19.76 20.14 -28.96
C ASP A 225 19.94 19.00 -27.95
N PRO A 226 19.71 17.74 -28.34
CA PRO A 226 19.75 16.59 -27.42
C PRO A 226 21.11 16.34 -26.75
N ASP A 227 22.18 16.95 -27.24
CA ASP A 227 23.50 16.89 -26.61
C ASP A 227 23.60 17.81 -25.39
N THR A 228 22.68 18.75 -25.23
CA THR A 228 22.59 19.65 -24.07
C THR A 228 21.56 19.14 -23.08
N LEU A 229 22.02 18.79 -21.84
CA LEU A 229 21.18 18.32 -20.75
C LEU A 229 21.57 18.98 -19.43
N TRP A 230 20.62 19.01 -18.52
CA TRP A 230 20.80 19.43 -17.13
C TRP A 230 20.34 18.32 -16.19
N VAL A 231 21.09 18.10 -15.10
CA VAL A 231 20.74 17.13 -14.06
C VAL A 231 20.91 17.74 -12.69
N THR A 232 20.00 17.42 -11.78
CA THR A 232 20.14 17.79 -10.37
C THR A 232 20.57 16.58 -9.55
N PHE A 233 21.41 16.82 -8.53
CA PHE A 233 21.84 15.81 -7.58
C PHE A 233 21.36 16.19 -6.18
N TRP A 234 20.95 15.16 -5.42
CA TRP A 234 20.44 15.29 -4.07
C TRP A 234 21.08 14.27 -3.14
N GLU A 235 21.67 14.76 -2.05
CA GLU A 235 22.20 13.95 -0.96
C GLU A 235 21.09 13.76 0.07
N ARG A 236 20.74 12.48 0.39
CA ARG A 236 19.65 12.18 1.30
C ARG A 236 19.82 10.85 2.02
N ARG A 237 19.33 10.81 3.28
CA ARG A 237 19.25 9.61 4.11
C ARG A 237 18.09 9.71 5.09
N ARG A 238 17.39 8.60 5.30
CA ARG A 238 16.32 8.49 6.27
C ARG A 238 16.55 7.36 7.26
N TRP A 239 16.19 7.61 8.52
CA TRP A 239 16.04 6.66 9.60
C TRP A 239 14.63 6.73 10.15
N ALA A 240 14.26 5.82 11.06
CA ALA A 240 12.94 5.87 11.70
C ALA A 240 12.69 7.21 12.44
N TRP A 241 13.73 7.81 13.02
CA TRP A 241 13.69 9.01 13.88
C TRP A 241 14.27 10.27 13.25
N LEU A 242 14.83 10.19 12.04
CA LEU A 242 15.59 11.30 11.44
C LEU A 242 15.48 11.27 9.91
N LEU A 243 15.44 12.45 9.30
CA LEU A 243 15.64 12.65 7.87
C LEU A 243 16.79 13.63 7.68
N GLU A 244 17.83 13.24 6.97
CA GLU A 244 18.83 14.14 6.43
C GLU A 244 18.53 14.41 4.96
N SER A 245 18.35 15.69 4.62
CA SER A 245 18.12 16.18 3.27
C SER A 245 19.10 17.29 2.98
N GLY A 246 19.94 17.05 1.97
CA GLY A 246 20.93 18.01 1.51
C GLY A 246 22.33 17.80 2.05
N GLY A 247 23.28 18.13 1.17
CA GLY A 247 24.70 18.05 1.45
C GLY A 247 25.54 18.78 0.40
N PRO A 248 26.89 18.77 0.51
CA PRO A 248 27.78 19.52 -0.37
C PRO A 248 27.86 18.99 -1.79
N ASN A 249 27.52 17.69 -2.00
CA ASN A 249 27.58 17.05 -3.31
C ASN A 249 26.36 17.32 -4.19
N GLY A 250 25.30 17.88 -3.62
CA GLY A 250 24.13 18.32 -4.36
C GLY A 250 24.40 19.51 -5.30
N GLY A 251 23.46 19.78 -6.20
CA GLY A 251 23.54 20.91 -7.13
C GLY A 251 22.95 20.64 -8.50
N ILE A 252 23.10 21.62 -9.41
CA ILE A 252 22.69 21.56 -10.82
C ILE A 252 23.95 21.38 -11.67
N PHE A 253 23.91 20.44 -12.60
CA PHE A 253 25.01 20.13 -13.52
C PHE A 253 24.51 20.19 -14.97
N LYS A 254 25.36 20.67 -15.89
CA LYS A 254 25.07 20.84 -17.32
C LYS A 254 26.08 20.09 -18.16
N THR A 255 25.64 19.46 -19.21
CA THR A 255 26.46 18.94 -20.32
C THR A 255 26.06 19.60 -21.63
N THR A 256 26.97 19.63 -22.60
CA THR A 256 26.73 20.03 -24.00
C THR A 256 27.35 19.03 -24.98
N ASP A 257 27.65 17.83 -24.53
CA ASP A 257 28.30 16.77 -25.30
C ASP A 257 27.61 15.39 -25.12
N GLY A 258 26.28 15.42 -24.89
CA GLY A 258 25.45 14.23 -24.74
C GLY A 258 25.72 13.44 -23.45
N GLY A 259 26.30 14.10 -22.44
CA GLY A 259 26.56 13.51 -21.13
C GLY A 259 28.00 12.97 -20.96
N ASN A 260 28.91 13.17 -21.91
CA ASN A 260 30.30 12.71 -21.76
C ASN A 260 31.06 13.51 -20.68
N THR A 261 30.76 14.82 -20.55
CA THR A 261 31.33 15.67 -19.50
C THR A 261 30.27 16.60 -18.91
N TRP A 262 30.37 16.87 -17.61
CA TRP A 262 29.43 17.69 -16.88
C TRP A 262 30.13 18.81 -16.12
N ASN A 263 29.46 19.96 -16.00
CA ASN A 263 29.94 21.10 -15.24
C ASN A 263 28.90 21.51 -14.20
N LYS A 264 29.31 21.68 -12.93
CA LYS A 264 28.43 22.21 -11.89
C LYS A 264 28.16 23.70 -12.12
N LEU A 265 26.89 24.08 -12.11
CA LEU A 265 26.44 25.46 -12.25
C LEU A 265 26.45 26.13 -10.87
N THR A 266 27.02 27.34 -10.77
CA THR A 266 27.18 28.04 -9.48
C THR A 266 26.88 29.50 -9.51
N GLU A 267 26.97 30.16 -10.69
CA GLU A 267 26.81 31.62 -10.80
C GLU A 267 25.38 32.04 -10.45
N GLY A 268 25.23 32.86 -9.43
CA GLY A 268 23.93 33.35 -8.95
C GLY A 268 23.14 32.35 -8.08
N LEU A 269 23.69 31.14 -7.84
CA LEU A 269 23.14 30.13 -6.90
C LEU A 269 23.80 30.25 -5.52
N PRO A 270 23.11 29.81 -4.43
CA PRO A 270 23.69 29.86 -3.08
C PRO A 270 24.88 28.91 -2.95
N GLU A 271 25.90 29.37 -2.23
CA GLU A 271 27.08 28.58 -1.91
C GLU A 271 26.82 27.56 -0.79
N GLY A 272 27.48 26.41 -0.85
CA GLY A 272 27.44 25.40 0.20
C GLY A 272 26.56 24.21 -0.13
N SER A 273 25.86 23.68 0.88
CA SER A 273 25.03 22.50 0.73
C SER A 273 23.69 22.82 0.10
N SER A 274 23.28 22.00 -0.88
CA SER A 274 21.94 22.04 -1.48
C SER A 274 21.13 20.79 -1.09
N GLY A 275 19.82 20.97 -0.95
CA GLY A 275 18.87 19.88 -0.77
C GLY A 275 18.21 19.45 -2.09
N LYS A 276 16.91 19.15 -2.03
CA LYS A 276 16.12 18.76 -3.21
C LYS A 276 15.95 19.96 -4.15
N ILE A 277 16.29 19.76 -5.42
CA ILE A 277 16.18 20.80 -6.46
C ILE A 277 15.24 20.30 -7.55
N GLY A 278 14.09 20.98 -7.70
CA GLY A 278 13.24 20.85 -8.87
C GLY A 278 13.79 21.72 -10.00
N LEU A 279 13.75 21.24 -11.23
CA LEU A 279 14.30 21.93 -12.39
C LEU A 279 13.42 21.68 -13.61
N ASP A 280 13.19 22.72 -14.40
CA ASP A 280 12.60 22.57 -15.73
C ASP A 280 13.18 23.57 -16.73
N VAL A 281 13.10 23.23 -18.03
CA VAL A 281 13.57 24.01 -19.16
C VAL A 281 12.40 24.38 -20.05
N SER A 282 12.36 25.65 -20.50
CA SER A 282 11.29 26.09 -21.39
C SER A 282 11.41 25.48 -22.79
N ARG A 283 10.30 24.95 -23.29
CA ARG A 283 10.22 24.44 -24.67
C ARG A 283 10.10 25.60 -25.71
N SER A 284 9.46 26.70 -25.30
CA SER A 284 9.28 27.89 -26.17
C SER A 284 10.53 28.74 -26.26
N ASN A 285 11.36 28.77 -25.20
CA ASN A 285 12.60 29.55 -25.12
C ASN A 285 13.66 28.75 -24.34
N PRO A 286 14.43 27.87 -24.98
CA PRO A 286 15.31 26.91 -24.27
C PRO A 286 16.48 27.53 -23.48
N ASP A 287 16.75 28.84 -23.65
CA ASP A 287 17.70 29.56 -22.81
C ASP A 287 17.12 29.81 -21.40
N VAL A 288 15.80 29.69 -21.25
CA VAL A 288 15.12 29.86 -19.95
C VAL A 288 15.01 28.56 -19.19
N LEU A 289 15.55 28.55 -17.97
CA LEU A 289 15.36 27.51 -16.97
C LEU A 289 14.80 28.10 -15.69
N VAL A 290 14.02 27.31 -14.96
CA VAL A 290 13.56 27.64 -13.61
C VAL A 290 13.91 26.51 -12.65
N ALA A 291 14.45 26.86 -11.48
CA ALA A 291 14.79 25.93 -10.43
C ALA A 291 14.08 26.28 -9.11
N HIS A 292 13.51 25.30 -8.45
CA HIS A 292 13.05 25.41 -7.08
C HIS A 292 14.13 24.80 -6.17
N TYR A 293 14.91 25.64 -5.53
CA TYR A 293 16.18 25.28 -4.87
C TYR A 293 16.01 25.20 -3.35
N GLU A 294 16.41 24.06 -2.75
CA GLU A 294 16.50 23.92 -1.29
C GLU A 294 17.90 24.28 -0.81
N HIS A 295 17.96 25.18 0.19
CA HIS A 295 19.19 25.59 0.84
C HIS A 295 19.00 25.77 2.36
N GLY A 296 20.09 25.71 3.15
CA GLY A 296 20.01 25.88 4.60
C GLY A 296 19.59 27.30 5.03
N THR A 297 19.81 28.32 4.20
CA THR A 297 19.34 29.66 4.45
C THR A 297 17.87 29.79 4.06
N GLN A 298 17.02 30.05 5.05
CA GLN A 298 15.59 30.23 4.88
C GLN A 298 15.18 31.56 5.51
N ILE A 299 14.67 32.48 4.70
CA ILE A 299 14.27 33.83 5.16
C ILE A 299 12.74 33.91 5.13
N PRO A 300 12.07 33.70 6.27
CA PRO A 300 10.62 33.76 6.34
C PRO A 300 10.13 35.20 6.22
N GLN A 301 8.95 35.39 5.61
CA GLN A 301 8.31 36.70 5.47
C GLN A 301 8.07 37.41 6.82
N PHE A 302 7.88 36.66 7.88
CA PHE A 302 7.62 37.16 9.20
C PHE A 302 8.50 36.45 10.24
N ILE A 303 8.94 37.17 11.24
CA ILE A 303 9.63 36.67 12.44
C ILE A 303 8.71 36.75 13.65
N GLY A 304 8.97 35.93 14.68
CA GLY A 304 8.12 35.83 15.87
C GLY A 304 6.93 34.89 15.71
N GLN A 305 6.13 34.72 16.76
CA GLN A 305 4.99 33.82 16.82
C GLN A 305 3.72 34.49 17.34
N GLY A 306 2.57 34.08 16.88
CA GLY A 306 1.27 34.52 17.36
C GLY A 306 1.04 36.03 17.17
N GLN A 307 0.75 36.76 18.24
CA GLN A 307 0.51 38.19 18.20
C GLN A 307 1.79 39.06 18.12
N ASP A 308 2.95 38.44 18.39
CA ASP A 308 4.26 39.09 18.31
C ASP A 308 4.94 38.89 16.94
N ARG A 309 4.15 38.55 15.92
CA ARG A 309 4.61 38.30 14.57
C ARG A 309 4.85 39.63 13.85
N GLU A 310 6.10 39.87 13.47
CA GLU A 310 6.51 41.07 12.76
C GLU A 310 7.07 40.76 11.36
N PRO A 311 6.96 41.68 10.39
CA PRO A 311 7.63 41.52 9.08
C PRO A 311 9.14 41.35 9.27
N ASN A 312 9.73 40.40 8.53
CA ASN A 312 11.17 40.21 8.53
C ASN A 312 11.83 41.25 7.61
N PRO A 313 12.71 42.13 8.12
CA PRO A 313 13.36 43.16 7.30
C PRO A 313 14.30 42.59 6.23
N GLU A 314 14.78 41.33 6.38
CA GLU A 314 15.64 40.65 5.39
C GLU A 314 14.84 40.02 4.26
N TYR A 315 13.52 39.96 4.39
CA TYR A 315 12.69 39.25 3.39
C TYR A 315 12.74 39.92 2.00
N ASP A 316 12.81 41.22 1.94
CA ASP A 316 12.87 41.97 0.69
C ASP A 316 14.30 42.14 0.11
N ASP A 317 15.33 41.73 0.83
CA ASP A 317 16.74 41.79 0.38
C ASP A 317 17.11 40.56 -0.46
N MET A 318 16.84 40.62 -1.75
CA MET A 318 17.08 39.51 -2.70
C MET A 318 18.57 39.22 -2.96
N GLU A 319 19.50 40.04 -2.41
CA GLU A 319 20.94 39.71 -2.44
C GLU A 319 21.31 38.59 -1.45
N ILE A 320 20.48 38.36 -0.43
CA ILE A 320 20.64 37.25 0.50
C ILE A 320 20.04 35.99 -0.15
N LEU A 321 20.90 35.17 -0.76
CA LEU A 321 20.49 33.92 -1.43
C LEU A 321 20.10 32.81 -0.43
N GLY A 322 19.09 32.02 -0.77
CA GLY A 322 18.59 30.94 0.09
C GLY A 322 17.62 30.00 -0.62
N SER A 323 16.79 29.29 0.13
CA SER A 323 15.71 28.48 -0.45
C SER A 323 14.73 29.35 -1.21
N GLY A 324 14.31 28.89 -2.43
CA GLY A 324 13.35 29.61 -3.24
C GLY A 324 13.44 29.30 -4.73
N ILE A 325 12.88 30.16 -5.56
CA ILE A 325 12.85 30.03 -7.01
C ILE A 325 13.96 30.86 -7.65
N TYR A 326 14.68 30.21 -8.54
CA TYR A 326 15.76 30.79 -9.37
C TYR A 326 15.39 30.66 -10.83
N ARG A 327 15.68 31.72 -11.63
CA ARG A 327 15.47 31.75 -13.09
C ARG A 327 16.80 32.04 -13.78
N SER A 328 17.10 31.28 -14.81
CA SER A 328 18.17 31.55 -15.77
C SER A 328 17.57 31.98 -17.11
N GLU A 329 18.27 32.86 -17.86
CA GLU A 329 17.90 33.29 -19.21
C GLU A 329 19.05 33.07 -20.21
N ASP A 330 20.05 32.27 -19.84
CA ASP A 330 21.25 31.98 -20.61
C ASP A 330 21.62 30.49 -20.61
N GLY A 331 20.62 29.62 -20.52
CA GLY A 331 20.84 28.17 -20.54
C GLY A 331 21.48 27.63 -19.27
N GLY A 332 21.28 28.33 -18.13
CA GLY A 332 21.80 27.94 -16.84
C GLY A 332 23.19 28.47 -16.48
N GLU A 333 23.83 29.24 -17.34
CA GLU A 333 25.17 29.77 -17.07
C GLU A 333 25.16 30.77 -15.91
N SER A 334 24.06 31.55 -15.74
CA SER A 334 23.82 32.40 -14.57
C SER A 334 22.37 32.35 -14.13
N TRP A 335 22.15 32.58 -12.80
CA TRP A 335 20.85 32.47 -12.17
C TRP A 335 20.46 33.74 -11.39
N ALA A 336 19.23 34.17 -11.53
CA ALA A 336 18.63 35.24 -10.75
C ALA A 336 17.70 34.63 -9.67
N TYR A 337 17.86 35.10 -8.42
CA TYR A 337 16.94 34.71 -7.33
C TYR A 337 15.65 35.54 -7.46
N VAL A 338 14.54 34.92 -7.88
CA VAL A 338 13.30 35.62 -8.23
C VAL A 338 12.23 35.56 -7.16
N ASN A 339 12.23 34.50 -6.32
CA ASN A 339 11.20 34.35 -5.28
C ASN A 339 11.69 33.53 -4.10
N ARG A 340 11.34 33.92 -2.87
CA ARG A 340 11.69 33.25 -1.62
C ARG A 340 10.72 32.13 -1.23
N PHE A 341 9.78 31.77 -2.08
CA PHE A 341 8.81 30.74 -1.79
C PHE A 341 9.48 29.38 -1.64
N TYR A 342 9.26 28.73 -0.51
CA TYR A 342 9.59 27.32 -0.28
C TYR A 342 8.53 26.68 0.62
N ASN A 343 8.30 25.36 0.46
CA ASN A 343 7.32 24.62 1.26
C ASN A 343 7.76 23.16 1.36
N ARG A 344 8.34 22.74 2.51
CA ARG A 344 8.83 21.39 2.74
C ARG A 344 9.61 20.82 1.54
N PRO A 345 10.72 21.45 1.15
CA PRO A 345 11.37 21.18 -0.14
C PRO A 345 11.83 19.74 -0.31
N PHE A 346 12.29 19.07 0.74
CA PHE A 346 12.68 17.66 0.71
C PHE A 346 11.54 16.72 0.24
N TYR A 347 10.27 17.14 0.38
CA TYR A 347 9.11 16.37 -0.04
C TYR A 347 8.51 16.89 -1.33
N TYR A 348 8.47 18.20 -1.52
CA TYR A 348 7.95 18.83 -2.72
C TYR A 348 9.08 19.29 -3.66
N ASN A 349 9.19 20.59 -3.94
CA ASN A 349 10.11 21.19 -4.89
C ASN A 349 9.96 20.70 -6.32
N HIS A 350 8.71 20.40 -6.73
CA HIS A 350 8.38 20.10 -8.10
C HIS A 350 7.92 21.37 -8.82
N LEU A 351 8.40 21.59 -10.05
CA LEU A 351 7.93 22.68 -10.89
C LEU A 351 7.90 22.28 -12.36
N TRP A 352 7.04 22.96 -13.12
CA TRP A 352 6.91 22.81 -14.56
C TRP A 352 6.73 24.16 -15.22
N LEU A 353 7.42 24.37 -16.35
CA LEU A 353 7.19 25.48 -17.25
C LEU A 353 6.09 25.14 -18.26
N ASP A 354 5.24 26.10 -18.58
CA ASP A 354 4.30 25.95 -19.69
C ASP A 354 5.09 25.78 -21.01
N PRO A 355 4.79 24.76 -21.82
CA PRO A 355 5.56 24.48 -23.03
C PRO A 355 5.48 25.61 -24.08
N ASN A 356 4.49 26.51 -23.99
CA ASN A 356 4.25 27.57 -24.98
C ASN A 356 4.53 28.99 -24.46
N ASP A 357 4.73 29.16 -23.11
CA ASP A 357 4.93 30.46 -22.46
C ASP A 357 5.89 30.33 -21.29
N ASP A 358 7.11 30.78 -21.42
CA ASP A 358 8.18 30.69 -20.42
C ASP A 358 7.97 31.63 -19.20
N GLU A 359 6.95 32.48 -19.22
CA GLU A 359 6.52 33.28 -18.08
C GLU A 359 5.56 32.49 -17.15
N ILE A 360 4.95 31.40 -17.64
CA ILE A 360 4.05 30.58 -16.84
C ILE A 360 4.82 29.44 -16.19
N VAL A 361 4.87 29.47 -14.83
CA VAL A 361 5.55 28.48 -14.00
C VAL A 361 4.56 27.89 -13.00
N TYR A 362 4.39 26.57 -13.02
CA TYR A 362 3.61 25.84 -12.03
C TYR A 362 4.51 25.29 -10.92
N SER A 363 4.22 25.64 -9.67
CA SER A 363 4.92 25.11 -8.50
C SER A 363 4.00 24.17 -7.73
N LEU A 364 4.39 22.89 -7.66
CA LEU A 364 3.67 21.82 -7.01
C LEU A 364 4.22 21.62 -5.60
N THR A 365 3.34 21.88 -4.63
CA THR A 365 3.64 21.74 -3.20
C THR A 365 2.44 21.16 -2.46
N SER A 366 2.26 21.47 -1.17
CA SER A 366 1.03 21.13 -0.44
C SER A 366 -0.23 21.70 -1.11
N SER A 367 -0.06 22.74 -1.95
CA SER A 367 -1.05 23.31 -2.86
C SER A 367 -0.36 23.65 -4.18
N MET A 368 -1.09 23.60 -5.27
CA MET A 368 -0.57 24.03 -6.57
C MET A 368 -0.62 25.55 -6.65
N ARG A 369 0.47 26.15 -7.17
CA ARG A 369 0.61 27.57 -7.44
C ARG A 369 1.02 27.80 -8.87
N VAL A 370 0.69 28.96 -9.41
CA VAL A 370 1.09 29.40 -10.73
C VAL A 370 1.72 30.78 -10.66
N SER A 371 2.82 30.97 -11.36
CA SER A 371 3.37 32.28 -11.73
C SER A 371 2.97 32.59 -13.18
N ARG A 372 2.83 33.87 -13.50
CA ARG A 372 2.61 34.38 -14.86
C ARG A 372 3.58 35.51 -15.19
N ASP A 373 4.68 35.53 -14.46
CA ASP A 373 5.75 36.54 -14.55
C ASP A 373 7.13 35.89 -14.28
N GLY A 374 7.34 34.69 -14.83
CA GLY A 374 8.63 34.01 -14.79
C GLY A 374 9.07 33.54 -13.41
N GLY A 375 8.16 33.37 -12.47
CA GLY A 375 8.46 32.91 -11.10
C GLY A 375 8.51 34.04 -10.08
N HIS A 376 8.41 35.31 -10.45
CA HIS A 376 8.51 36.45 -9.54
C HIS A 376 7.35 36.52 -8.54
N THR A 377 6.13 36.23 -8.98
CA THR A 377 4.97 36.12 -8.10
C THR A 377 4.27 34.77 -8.24
N LEU A 378 3.67 34.28 -7.16
CA LEU A 378 2.98 32.98 -7.13
C LEU A 378 1.55 33.15 -6.61
N GLU A 379 0.58 32.77 -7.42
CA GLU A 379 -0.84 32.75 -7.08
C GLU A 379 -1.28 31.33 -6.74
N SER A 380 -2.19 31.18 -5.77
CA SER A 380 -2.79 29.88 -5.45
C SER A 380 -3.78 29.47 -6.51
N MET A 381 -3.69 28.26 -7.02
CA MET A 381 -4.65 27.69 -7.93
C MET A 381 -5.83 27.03 -7.20
N PRO A 382 -7.00 26.92 -7.87
CA PRO A 382 -8.10 26.11 -7.34
C PRO A 382 -7.63 24.68 -7.04
N ARG A 383 -8.11 24.12 -5.94
CA ARG A 383 -7.81 22.72 -5.62
C ARG A 383 -8.55 21.80 -6.59
N GLY A 384 -7.90 20.78 -7.08
CA GLY A 384 -8.51 19.71 -7.86
C GLY A 384 -9.69 19.07 -7.13
N GLY A 385 -10.62 18.53 -7.90
CA GLY A 385 -11.79 17.83 -7.36
C GLY A 385 -11.36 16.72 -6.38
N GLY A 386 -12.13 16.51 -5.32
CA GLY A 386 -11.80 15.49 -4.32
C GLY A 386 -10.75 15.89 -3.28
N GLY A 387 -10.36 17.19 -3.22
CA GLY A 387 -9.46 17.70 -2.21
C GLY A 387 -7.99 17.51 -2.54
N GLY A 388 -7.59 17.68 -3.81
CA GLY A 388 -6.20 17.67 -4.26
C GLY A 388 -5.30 18.43 -3.28
N HIS A 389 -4.29 17.77 -2.76
CA HIS A 389 -3.29 18.28 -1.82
C HIS A 389 -2.01 17.49 -2.03
N CYS A 390 -0.88 18.11 -1.74
CA CYS A 390 0.42 17.46 -1.90
C CYS A 390 0.61 16.95 -3.35
N TYR A 391 0.92 17.89 -4.25
CA TYR A 391 1.05 17.62 -5.68
C TYR A 391 2.48 17.19 -6.02
N HIS A 392 2.63 16.18 -6.90
CA HIS A 392 3.90 15.55 -7.21
C HIS A 392 4.20 15.46 -8.71
N ALA A 393 3.20 15.29 -9.54
CA ALA A 393 3.37 15.00 -10.96
C ALA A 393 2.51 15.91 -11.84
N MET A 394 3.03 16.29 -13.01
CA MET A 394 2.29 17.09 -13.99
C MET A 394 2.77 16.75 -15.40
N TRP A 395 1.84 16.71 -16.33
CA TRP A 395 2.10 16.70 -17.76
C TRP A 395 1.22 17.76 -18.42
N ILE A 396 1.82 18.71 -19.13
CA ILE A 396 1.12 19.79 -19.82
C ILE A 396 1.11 19.48 -21.31
N ASP A 397 -0.05 19.55 -21.96
CA ASP A 397 -0.19 19.32 -23.38
C ASP A 397 0.58 20.41 -24.18
N PRO A 398 1.60 20.04 -24.97
CA PRO A 398 2.41 21.02 -25.71
C PRO A 398 1.64 21.68 -26.84
N HIS A 399 0.48 21.15 -27.25
CA HIS A 399 -0.37 21.73 -28.29
C HIS A 399 -1.51 22.60 -27.73
N ASP A 400 -1.80 22.48 -26.39
CA ASP A 400 -2.87 23.23 -25.75
C ASP A 400 -2.60 23.39 -24.23
N SER A 401 -1.96 24.49 -23.84
CA SER A 401 -1.65 24.83 -22.45
C SER A 401 -2.87 24.92 -21.52
N ASN A 402 -4.10 24.92 -22.06
CA ASN A 402 -5.30 24.81 -21.22
C ASN A 402 -5.47 23.41 -20.63
N ARG A 403 -4.78 22.42 -21.18
CA ARG A 403 -4.95 21.01 -20.86
C ARG A 403 -3.71 20.46 -20.16
N PHE A 404 -3.93 19.91 -18.98
CA PHE A 404 -2.86 19.19 -18.29
C PHE A 404 -3.40 18.11 -17.36
N TRP A 405 -2.61 17.06 -17.20
CA TRP A 405 -2.76 16.05 -16.17
C TRP A 405 -2.00 16.49 -14.92
N VAL A 406 -2.56 16.24 -13.73
CA VAL A 406 -1.86 16.52 -12.47
C VAL A 406 -2.13 15.43 -11.44
N GLY A 407 -1.05 14.93 -10.83
CA GLY A 407 -1.06 13.92 -9.78
C GLY A 407 -0.79 14.51 -8.41
N SER A 408 -1.44 13.93 -7.39
CA SER A 408 -1.31 14.36 -5.99
C SER A 408 -1.51 13.17 -5.05
N ASP A 409 -1.31 13.37 -3.73
CA ASP A 409 -1.71 12.38 -2.71
C ASP A 409 -3.24 12.13 -2.74
N GLY A 410 -4.02 13.11 -3.20
CA GLY A 410 -5.45 13.00 -3.44
C GLY A 410 -5.85 12.35 -4.78
N GLY A 411 -4.91 11.78 -5.54
CA GLY A 411 -5.13 11.09 -6.81
C GLY A 411 -4.86 11.92 -8.05
N LEU A 412 -5.45 11.52 -9.17
CA LEU A 412 -5.23 12.08 -10.50
C LEU A 412 -6.37 13.01 -10.93
N ASN A 413 -6.01 14.12 -11.54
CA ASN A 413 -6.93 15.08 -12.12
C ASN A 413 -6.52 15.45 -13.55
N LEU A 414 -7.51 15.86 -14.37
CA LEU A 414 -7.32 16.43 -15.71
C LEU A 414 -8.09 17.75 -15.80
N THR A 415 -7.47 18.76 -16.37
CA THR A 415 -8.10 20.05 -16.66
C THR A 415 -8.13 20.36 -18.15
N PHE A 416 -9.03 21.24 -18.59
CA PHE A 416 -9.14 21.77 -19.93
C PHE A 416 -9.21 23.32 -19.97
N ASP A 417 -8.89 23.96 -18.83
CA ASP A 417 -9.01 25.41 -18.64
C ASP A 417 -7.94 25.96 -17.70
N GLN A 418 -6.70 25.45 -17.83
CA GLN A 418 -5.56 25.84 -16.99
C GLN A 418 -5.82 25.71 -15.49
N GLY A 419 -6.54 24.66 -15.08
CA GLY A 419 -6.78 24.37 -13.68
C GLY A 419 -7.84 25.20 -13.00
N GLN A 420 -8.74 25.86 -13.75
CA GLN A 420 -9.92 26.51 -13.17
C GLN A 420 -10.96 25.46 -12.73
N ASN A 421 -11.08 24.37 -13.50
CA ASN A 421 -11.92 23.22 -13.18
C ASN A 421 -11.17 21.92 -13.48
N TYR A 422 -11.54 20.86 -12.75
CA TYR A 422 -10.88 19.56 -12.87
C TYR A 422 -11.87 18.43 -13.07
N LEU A 423 -11.53 17.51 -13.94
CA LEU A 423 -12.09 16.18 -14.01
C LEU A 423 -11.35 15.30 -13.00
N ASP A 424 -12.11 14.76 -12.05
CA ASP A 424 -11.58 13.97 -10.93
C ASP A 424 -11.82 12.48 -11.14
N PHE A 425 -10.74 11.66 -11.19
CA PHE A 425 -10.82 10.23 -11.48
C PHE A 425 -11.03 9.41 -10.21
N LYS A 426 -12.18 8.71 -10.15
CA LYS A 426 -12.56 7.80 -9.05
C LYS A 426 -12.63 6.34 -9.49
N ASN A 427 -11.98 6.02 -10.60
CA ASN A 427 -11.96 4.69 -11.21
C ASN A 427 -10.58 4.03 -11.20
N ILE A 428 -9.58 4.68 -10.57
CA ILE A 428 -8.29 4.10 -10.23
C ILE A 428 -8.32 3.73 -8.74
N ASN A 429 -8.05 2.46 -8.43
CA ASN A 429 -7.97 2.00 -7.04
C ASN A 429 -6.51 1.86 -6.60
N VAL A 430 -5.99 2.93 -6.03
CA VAL A 430 -4.60 3.06 -5.56
C VAL A 430 -4.52 3.52 -4.10
N THR A 431 -5.55 3.24 -3.33
CA THR A 431 -5.65 3.63 -1.92
C THR A 431 -4.67 2.85 -1.04
N GLN A 432 -4.09 3.56 -0.06
CA GLN A 432 -3.01 3.09 0.80
C GLN A 432 -3.51 2.86 2.23
N TYR A 433 -3.93 1.62 2.55
CA TYR A 433 -4.38 1.25 3.89
C TYR A 433 -3.21 0.90 4.80
N TYR A 434 -3.29 1.34 6.05
CA TYR A 434 -2.37 0.98 7.13
C TYR A 434 -2.91 -0.13 8.03
N ALA A 435 -4.21 -0.07 8.36
CA ALA A 435 -4.84 -1.04 9.24
C ALA A 435 -6.29 -1.29 8.83
N VAL A 436 -6.81 -2.46 9.24
CA VAL A 436 -8.16 -2.94 8.92
C VAL A 436 -8.89 -3.39 10.18
N GLY A 437 -10.17 -3.05 10.29
CA GLY A 437 -11.09 -3.57 11.30
C GLY A 437 -12.37 -4.07 10.65
N VAL A 438 -13.05 -5.02 11.31
CA VAL A 438 -14.34 -5.56 10.87
C VAL A 438 -15.36 -5.49 12.00
N ASP A 439 -16.64 -5.37 11.66
CA ASP A 439 -17.74 -5.46 12.63
C ASP A 439 -18.48 -6.80 12.53
N MET A 440 -19.46 -7.00 13.40
CA MET A 440 -20.28 -8.22 13.46
C MET A 440 -21.67 -8.06 12.83
N SER A 441 -21.89 -7.01 12.03
CA SER A 441 -23.11 -6.83 11.22
C SER A 441 -23.28 -7.95 10.18
N ASP A 442 -24.47 -8.09 9.61
CA ASP A 442 -24.76 -9.09 8.56
C ASP A 442 -25.50 -8.43 7.38
N PRO A 443 -24.84 -8.13 6.26
CA PRO A 443 -23.40 -8.29 6.01
C PRO A 443 -22.52 -7.42 6.93
N TYR A 444 -21.27 -7.88 7.18
CA TYR A 444 -20.33 -7.11 7.99
C TYR A 444 -19.75 -5.92 7.23
N ASN A 445 -19.27 -4.94 7.98
CA ASN A 445 -18.54 -3.80 7.44
C ASN A 445 -17.03 -4.01 7.64
N VAL A 446 -16.27 -3.47 6.69
CA VAL A 446 -14.81 -3.35 6.74
C VAL A 446 -14.47 -1.88 6.91
N CYS A 447 -13.69 -1.58 7.94
CA CYS A 447 -13.20 -0.24 8.23
C CYS A 447 -11.69 -0.22 8.15
N GLY A 448 -11.10 0.93 7.83
CA GLY A 448 -9.64 1.07 7.86
C GLY A 448 -9.19 2.51 7.76
N GLY A 449 -7.97 2.74 8.19
CA GLY A 449 -7.28 4.01 8.07
C GLY A 449 -6.36 4.04 6.86
N LEU A 450 -6.28 5.20 6.21
CA LEU A 450 -5.58 5.39 4.95
C LEU A 450 -4.59 6.54 5.07
N GLN A 451 -3.47 6.40 4.39
CA GLN A 451 -2.55 7.50 4.21
C GLN A 451 -3.23 8.64 3.45
N ASP A 452 -3.03 9.87 3.90
CA ASP A 452 -3.49 11.14 3.32
C ASP A 452 -5.01 11.26 3.08
N ALA A 453 -5.81 10.24 3.47
CA ALA A 453 -7.23 10.14 3.12
C ALA A 453 -8.16 9.83 4.30
N GLY A 454 -7.67 9.91 5.53
CA GLY A 454 -8.45 9.68 6.75
C GLY A 454 -8.79 8.20 6.98
N SER A 455 -9.98 7.97 7.52
CA SER A 455 -10.47 6.62 7.79
C SER A 455 -11.87 6.45 7.24
N SER A 456 -12.19 5.26 6.75
CA SER A 456 -13.49 4.95 6.14
C SER A 456 -14.00 3.57 6.51
N CYS A 457 -15.32 3.39 6.43
CA CYS A 457 -16.03 2.12 6.59
C CYS A 457 -16.92 1.87 5.39
N GLY A 458 -17.01 0.63 4.94
CA GLY A 458 -17.90 0.18 3.87
C GLY A 458 -18.28 -1.29 4.03
N PRO A 459 -19.34 -1.75 3.33
CA PRO A 459 -19.83 -3.12 3.48
C PRO A 459 -18.91 -4.13 2.78
N SER A 460 -18.80 -5.34 3.36
CA SER A 460 -18.12 -6.48 2.72
C SER A 460 -18.85 -6.96 1.47
N LEU A 461 -20.16 -6.76 1.40
CA LEU A 461 -20.99 -7.04 0.22
C LEU A 461 -22.22 -6.12 0.20
N THR A 462 -22.81 -5.95 -0.98
CA THR A 462 -24.06 -5.24 -1.17
C THR A 462 -25.10 -6.08 -1.91
N ARG A 463 -26.36 -5.72 -1.77
CA ARG A 463 -27.46 -6.33 -2.55
C ARG A 463 -27.59 -5.74 -3.97
N SER A 464 -26.81 -4.72 -4.28
CA SER A 464 -26.88 -3.95 -5.53
C SER A 464 -25.99 -4.45 -6.66
N GLY A 465 -25.39 -5.62 -6.52
CA GLY A 465 -24.57 -6.25 -7.55
C GLY A 465 -23.09 -5.81 -7.57
N ALA A 466 -22.76 -4.69 -6.93
CA ALA A 466 -21.40 -4.21 -6.72
C ALA A 466 -21.36 -3.30 -5.49
N ILE A 467 -20.17 -3.07 -4.94
CA ILE A 467 -19.93 -2.08 -3.89
C ILE A 467 -19.57 -0.75 -4.57
N TYR A 468 -20.37 0.28 -4.33
CA TYR A 468 -20.20 1.58 -4.96
C TYR A 468 -19.60 2.59 -4.00
N THR A 469 -19.08 3.66 -4.57
CA THR A 469 -18.56 4.81 -3.85
C THR A 469 -19.49 5.29 -2.71
N ASN A 470 -20.79 5.34 -2.94
CA ASN A 470 -21.77 5.82 -1.97
C ASN A 470 -22.06 4.83 -0.83
N ASP A 471 -21.52 3.62 -0.89
CA ASP A 471 -21.65 2.64 0.20
C ASP A 471 -20.59 2.86 1.29
N TRP A 472 -19.63 3.77 1.06
CA TRP A 472 -18.54 4.08 1.99
C TRP A 472 -18.83 5.35 2.79
N VAL A 473 -18.46 5.33 4.08
CA VAL A 473 -18.64 6.44 5.02
C VAL A 473 -17.29 6.83 5.62
N SER A 474 -16.99 8.15 5.62
CA SER A 474 -15.78 8.65 6.30
C SER A 474 -15.99 8.67 7.82
N VAL A 475 -15.05 8.08 8.56
CA VAL A 475 -15.08 7.95 10.02
C VAL A 475 -13.88 8.62 10.73
N GLY A 476 -12.90 9.10 9.99
CA GLY A 476 -11.72 9.80 10.49
C GLY A 476 -11.17 10.79 9.46
N GLY A 477 -10.24 11.65 9.86
CA GLY A 477 -9.52 12.59 8.99
C GLY A 477 -8.02 12.51 9.23
N GLY A 478 -7.23 13.28 8.47
CA GLY A 478 -5.77 13.24 8.48
C GLY A 478 -5.22 11.96 7.83
N ASP A 479 -4.03 11.51 8.22
CA ASP A 479 -3.59 10.14 7.95
C ASP A 479 -4.30 9.23 8.95
N GLY A 480 -5.18 8.37 8.46
CA GLY A 480 -5.89 7.41 9.29
C GLY A 480 -5.06 6.14 9.48
N PHE A 481 -5.17 5.51 10.67
CA PHE A 481 -4.50 4.25 10.95
C PHE A 481 -5.50 3.22 11.49
N TYR A 482 -5.57 3.04 12.79
CA TYR A 482 -6.45 2.04 13.36
C TYR A 482 -7.90 2.50 13.41
N VAL A 483 -8.82 1.62 13.00
CA VAL A 483 -10.25 1.77 13.23
C VAL A 483 -10.76 0.53 13.93
N GLN A 484 -11.20 0.68 15.17
CA GLN A 484 -11.76 -0.40 15.99
C GLN A 484 -13.26 -0.17 16.19
N ILE A 485 -14.06 -1.21 15.94
CA ILE A 485 -15.51 -1.13 16.07
C ILE A 485 -15.92 -1.80 17.38
N ASP A 486 -16.80 -1.16 18.18
CA ASP A 486 -17.32 -1.75 19.42
C ASP A 486 -18.11 -3.04 19.07
N PRO A 487 -17.67 -4.22 19.55
CA PRO A 487 -18.32 -5.47 19.20
C PRO A 487 -19.76 -5.60 19.71
N THR A 488 -20.16 -4.72 20.62
CA THR A 488 -21.52 -4.71 21.20
C THR A 488 -22.44 -3.68 20.55
N ASP A 489 -21.88 -2.69 19.83
CA ASP A 489 -22.63 -1.66 19.10
C ASP A 489 -21.87 -1.21 17.85
N PRO A 490 -22.20 -1.71 16.66
CA PRO A 490 -21.48 -1.40 15.42
C PRO A 490 -21.55 0.07 15.01
N ASN A 491 -22.34 0.88 15.68
CA ASN A 491 -22.39 2.33 15.45
C ASN A 491 -21.36 3.10 16.26
N ILE A 492 -20.71 2.47 17.23
CA ILE A 492 -19.63 3.09 18.01
C ILE A 492 -18.30 2.56 17.50
N LEU A 493 -17.45 3.46 17.10
CA LEU A 493 -16.10 3.11 16.66
C LEU A 493 -15.05 4.09 17.21
N TYR A 494 -13.81 3.63 17.17
CA TYR A 494 -12.63 4.38 17.59
C TYR A 494 -11.73 4.54 16.39
N SER A 495 -11.49 5.78 15.98
CA SER A 495 -10.65 6.12 14.83
C SER A 495 -9.42 6.85 15.30
N GLU A 496 -8.27 6.32 14.99
CA GLU A 496 -6.96 6.90 15.27
C GLU A 496 -6.42 7.58 14.02
N SER A 497 -5.73 8.68 14.21
CA SER A 497 -5.04 9.47 13.19
C SER A 497 -3.67 9.87 13.74
N GLN A 498 -2.81 10.40 12.87
CA GLN A 498 -1.41 10.65 13.14
C GLN A 498 -1.09 11.27 14.51
N GLY A 499 -0.02 10.74 15.12
CA GLY A 499 0.50 11.25 16.40
C GLY A 499 -0.41 11.00 17.58
N GLY A 500 -1.17 9.92 17.56
CA GLY A 500 -2.08 9.52 18.65
C GLY A 500 -3.36 10.35 18.74
N SER A 501 -3.80 10.95 17.65
CA SER A 501 -5.07 11.66 17.59
C SER A 501 -6.23 10.67 17.48
N VAL A 502 -6.76 10.21 18.62
CA VAL A 502 -7.82 9.21 18.69
C VAL A 502 -9.16 9.83 19.07
N SER A 503 -10.23 9.37 18.40
CA SER A 503 -11.61 9.80 18.62
C SER A 503 -12.55 8.62 18.73
N ARG A 504 -13.51 8.70 19.65
CA ARG A 504 -14.72 7.86 19.66
C ARG A 504 -15.78 8.52 18.79
N VAL A 505 -16.36 7.77 17.86
CA VAL A 505 -17.34 8.23 16.87
C VAL A 505 -18.65 7.46 17.03
N ASP A 506 -19.79 8.15 17.03
CA ASP A 506 -21.13 7.55 16.95
C ASP A 506 -21.69 7.79 15.54
N LEU A 507 -21.80 6.73 14.74
CA LEU A 507 -22.28 6.80 13.35
C LEU A 507 -23.74 7.24 13.22
N ARG A 508 -24.59 7.03 14.25
CA ARG A 508 -26.00 7.43 14.25
C ARG A 508 -26.16 8.94 14.28
N THR A 509 -25.28 9.62 14.99
CA THR A 509 -25.35 11.06 15.23
C THR A 509 -24.26 11.85 14.52
N GLY A 510 -23.19 11.18 14.08
CA GLY A 510 -21.98 11.81 13.56
C GLY A 510 -21.15 12.52 14.63
N GLN A 511 -21.49 12.36 15.92
CA GLN A 511 -20.75 12.97 17.02
C GLN A 511 -19.38 12.32 17.18
N ARG A 512 -18.39 13.15 17.48
CA ARG A 512 -17.00 12.74 17.74
C ARG A 512 -16.54 13.29 19.08
N ALA A 513 -15.92 12.46 19.90
CA ALA A 513 -15.28 12.84 21.14
C ALA A 513 -13.78 12.50 21.03
N SER A 514 -12.89 13.49 21.21
CA SER A 514 -11.47 13.21 21.36
C SER A 514 -11.23 12.50 22.69
N ILE A 515 -10.62 11.34 22.61
CA ILE A 515 -10.32 10.51 23.79
C ILE A 515 -8.81 10.32 24.00
N ARG A 516 -7.96 11.11 23.33
CA ARG A 516 -6.50 11.04 23.48
C ARG A 516 -6.08 11.20 24.95
N PRO A 517 -5.17 10.36 25.47
CA PRO A 517 -4.60 10.54 26.80
C PRO A 517 -3.85 11.89 26.92
N ARG A 518 -4.14 12.63 28.00
CA ARG A 518 -3.56 13.90 28.37
C ARG A 518 -3.48 14.02 29.88
N GLU A 519 -2.69 14.95 30.40
CA GLU A 519 -2.60 15.22 31.83
C GLU A 519 -3.97 15.27 32.53
N ASN A 520 -4.95 15.95 31.94
CA ASN A 520 -6.24 16.21 32.58
C ASN A 520 -7.25 15.04 32.55
N ASN A 521 -6.97 13.96 31.79
CA ASN A 521 -7.82 12.77 31.73
C ASN A 521 -7.08 11.46 32.08
N VAL A 522 -5.84 11.54 32.58
CA VAL A 522 -5.04 10.42 33.07
C VAL A 522 -5.05 10.45 34.59
N ALA A 523 -5.71 9.49 35.23
CA ALA A 523 -6.01 9.52 36.66
C ALA A 523 -4.78 9.36 37.57
N ASN A 524 -3.75 8.64 37.13
CA ASN A 524 -2.50 8.39 37.87
C ASN A 524 -1.30 9.12 37.24
N TYR A 525 -1.54 10.26 36.59
CA TYR A 525 -0.51 11.03 35.90
C TYR A 525 0.71 11.28 36.74
N SER A 526 0.51 11.82 37.96
CA SER A 526 1.60 12.21 38.86
C SER A 526 2.39 11.04 39.47
N ASP A 527 1.90 9.82 39.34
CA ASP A 527 2.61 8.62 39.82
C ASP A 527 3.72 8.22 38.85
N TYR A 528 3.60 8.62 37.58
CA TYR A 528 4.51 8.27 36.49
C TYR A 528 5.26 9.45 35.93
N ILE A 529 4.66 10.63 35.89
CA ILE A 529 5.24 11.82 35.26
C ILE A 529 5.68 12.80 36.36
N THR A 530 6.99 12.88 36.58
CA THR A 530 7.61 13.81 37.55
C THR A 530 8.01 15.12 36.87
N PRO A 531 8.25 16.20 37.63
CA PRO A 531 8.75 17.45 37.05
C PRO A 531 10.05 17.32 36.26
N GLU A 532 10.92 16.36 36.61
CA GLU A 532 12.16 16.07 35.90
C GLU A 532 11.91 15.45 34.54
N ILE A 533 10.90 14.56 34.42
CA ILE A 533 10.47 13.99 33.14
C ILE A 533 9.88 15.10 32.26
N GLU A 534 9.00 15.95 32.81
CA GLU A 534 8.44 17.08 32.06
C GLU A 534 9.53 18.03 31.55
N GLU A 535 10.56 18.34 32.36
CA GLU A 535 11.68 19.17 31.93
C GLU A 535 12.47 18.51 30.82
N SER A 536 12.83 17.24 30.97
CA SER A 536 13.52 16.46 29.94
C SER A 536 12.75 16.43 28.62
N MET A 537 11.42 16.31 28.67
CA MET A 537 10.58 16.32 27.47
C MET A 537 10.51 17.71 26.82
N ARG A 538 10.52 18.79 27.62
CA ARG A 538 10.64 20.17 27.10
C ARG A 538 11.97 20.38 26.38
N GLU A 539 13.07 19.92 26.94
CA GLU A 539 14.40 19.99 26.33
C GLU A 539 14.50 19.24 25.03
N ARG A 540 13.74 18.14 24.88
CA ARG A 540 13.64 17.34 23.64
C ARG A 540 12.64 17.93 22.63
N GLY A 541 12.01 19.08 22.90
CA GLY A 541 11.09 19.77 21.98
C GLY A 541 9.63 19.33 22.07
N TRP A 542 9.24 18.52 23.07
CA TRP A 542 7.85 18.06 23.25
C TRP A 542 6.93 19.09 23.92
N GLY A 543 7.45 20.23 24.37
CA GLY A 543 6.70 21.26 25.09
C GLY A 543 6.20 20.74 26.43
N ASN A 544 4.92 20.96 26.73
CA ASN A 544 4.30 20.51 28.00
C ASN A 544 3.61 19.13 27.88
N ASN A 545 3.86 18.37 26.81
CA ASN A 545 3.27 17.05 26.66
C ASN A 545 4.34 15.97 26.90
N PRO A 546 4.29 15.24 28.01
CA PRO A 546 5.28 14.20 28.31
C PRO A 546 5.01 12.89 27.57
N PHE A 547 3.88 12.75 26.87
CA PHE A 547 3.51 11.54 26.16
C PHE A 547 3.95 11.62 24.70
N ARG A 548 4.78 10.66 24.28
CA ARG A 548 5.14 10.44 22.90
C ARG A 548 4.15 9.45 22.27
N PHE A 549 3.69 9.76 21.08
CA PHE A 549 2.89 8.86 20.25
C PHE A 549 3.54 8.76 18.87
N ASN A 550 3.59 7.56 18.33
CA ASN A 550 4.02 7.33 16.96
C ASN A 550 3.09 8.03 15.96
N TRP A 551 3.53 8.13 14.71
CA TRP A 551 2.66 8.51 13.61
C TRP A 551 1.44 7.59 13.55
N SER A 552 1.65 6.26 13.72
CA SER A 552 0.62 5.22 13.83
C SER A 552 0.57 4.68 15.27
N ALA A 553 -0.24 5.25 16.12
CA ALA A 553 -0.38 4.82 17.52
C ALA A 553 -1.43 3.70 17.65
N PRO A 554 -1.11 2.53 18.23
CA PRO A 554 -2.01 1.40 18.28
C PRO A 554 -3.14 1.60 19.30
N ILE A 555 -4.36 1.27 18.87
CA ILE A 555 -5.53 1.15 19.75
C ILE A 555 -6.07 -0.26 19.70
N LEU A 556 -6.37 -0.84 20.86
CA LEU A 556 -6.92 -2.19 21.01
C LEU A 556 -8.14 -2.16 21.93
N LEU A 557 -9.26 -2.70 21.44
CA LEU A 557 -10.42 -3.02 22.29
C LEU A 557 -10.20 -4.38 22.92
N SER A 558 -10.41 -4.48 24.25
CA SER A 558 -10.28 -5.74 24.97
C SER A 558 -11.29 -6.77 24.47
N GLY A 559 -10.80 -7.98 24.20
CA GLY A 559 -11.63 -9.13 23.87
C GLY A 559 -12.48 -9.64 25.04
N HIS A 560 -12.11 -9.30 26.28
CA HIS A 560 -12.79 -9.72 27.51
C HIS A 560 -13.84 -8.70 27.97
N ASN A 561 -13.59 -7.40 27.72
CA ASN A 561 -14.54 -6.34 28.10
C ASN A 561 -14.52 -5.21 27.06
N PRO A 562 -15.56 -5.05 26.24
CA PRO A 562 -15.59 -4.06 25.16
C PRO A 562 -15.57 -2.59 25.62
N ARG A 563 -15.69 -2.32 26.92
CA ARG A 563 -15.51 -0.98 27.50
C ARG A 563 -14.05 -0.66 27.81
N THR A 564 -13.20 -1.70 27.86
CA THR A 564 -11.77 -1.56 28.11
C THR A 564 -11.04 -1.32 26.78
N ILE A 565 -10.23 -0.27 26.78
CA ILE A 565 -9.42 0.13 25.64
C ILE A 565 -7.98 0.25 26.09
N TYR A 566 -7.07 -0.27 25.28
CA TYR A 566 -5.65 -0.03 25.40
C TYR A 566 -5.18 0.91 24.31
N PHE A 567 -4.25 1.80 24.61
CA PHE A 567 -3.68 2.75 23.67
C PHE A 567 -2.19 2.91 23.89
N GLY A 568 -1.41 2.81 22.81
CA GLY A 568 0.06 2.85 22.86
C GLY A 568 0.63 4.24 22.64
N GLY A 569 1.47 4.67 23.56
CA GLY A 569 2.42 5.76 23.41
C GLY A 569 3.80 5.28 23.86
N ASN A 570 4.61 6.12 24.47
CA ASN A 570 5.77 5.63 25.23
C ASN A 570 5.37 4.80 26.46
N HIS A 571 4.14 4.98 26.95
CA HIS A 571 3.48 4.15 27.96
C HIS A 571 2.29 3.41 27.35
N LEU A 572 1.90 2.30 27.95
CA LEU A 572 0.59 1.69 27.71
C LEU A 572 -0.47 2.41 28.54
N PHE A 573 -1.50 2.94 27.88
CA PHE A 573 -2.67 3.53 28.52
C PHE A 573 -3.82 2.53 28.53
N LYS A 574 -4.55 2.44 29.64
CA LYS A 574 -5.74 1.60 29.82
C LYS A 574 -6.92 2.47 30.24
N SER A 575 -8.02 2.36 29.53
CA SER A 575 -9.32 2.94 29.89
C SER A 575 -10.32 1.82 30.14
N ILE A 576 -11.23 2.00 31.10
CA ILE A 576 -12.35 1.05 31.40
C ILE A 576 -13.71 1.68 31.14
N ASP A 577 -13.75 2.88 30.59
CA ASP A 577 -14.94 3.69 30.36
C ASP A 577 -15.03 4.22 28.91
N ARG A 578 -14.48 3.44 27.94
CA ARG A 578 -14.48 3.80 26.52
C ARG A 578 -13.68 5.04 26.16
N GLY A 579 -12.61 5.31 26.91
CA GLY A 579 -11.66 6.39 26.65
C GLY A 579 -12.00 7.72 27.31
N ASP A 580 -13.04 7.80 28.14
CA ASP A 580 -13.36 9.04 28.88
C ASP A 580 -12.28 9.38 29.90
N THR A 581 -11.76 8.35 30.61
CA THR A 581 -10.61 8.45 31.50
C THR A 581 -9.57 7.37 31.23
N TRP A 582 -8.32 7.66 31.51
CA TRP A 582 -7.19 6.77 31.29
C TRP A 582 -6.39 6.52 32.57
N MET A 583 -5.69 5.41 32.59
CA MET A 583 -4.64 5.08 33.55
C MET A 583 -3.39 4.68 32.77
N ILE A 584 -2.22 5.10 33.23
CA ILE A 584 -0.94 4.55 32.78
C ILE A 584 -0.81 3.16 33.38
N ALA A 585 -0.65 2.15 32.52
CA ALA A 585 -0.56 0.73 32.86
C ALA A 585 0.83 0.14 32.59
N SER A 586 1.84 0.99 32.39
CA SER A 586 3.23 0.54 32.22
C SER A 586 4.22 1.64 32.57
N PRO A 587 5.49 1.32 32.88
CA PRO A 587 6.58 2.28 32.72
C PRO A 587 6.70 2.73 31.26
N ASP A 588 7.69 3.60 30.93
CA ASP A 588 8.10 3.81 29.54
C ASP A 588 8.69 2.47 29.04
N LEU A 589 8.07 1.88 27.98
CA LEU A 589 8.43 0.56 27.45
C LEU A 589 9.42 0.63 26.28
N SER A 590 9.84 1.84 25.92
CA SER A 590 10.84 2.10 24.90
C SER A 590 12.25 2.22 25.50
N ASP A 591 13.27 2.25 24.66
CA ASP A 591 14.65 2.55 25.08
C ASP A 591 14.79 3.97 25.57
N ASN A 592 13.86 4.85 25.18
CA ASN A 592 13.84 6.27 25.53
C ASN A 592 15.17 7.00 25.26
N ASP A 593 15.87 6.61 24.19
CA ASP A 593 17.14 7.22 23.80
C ASP A 593 16.96 8.72 23.56
N PRO A 594 17.67 9.61 24.31
CA PRO A 594 17.50 11.05 24.19
C PRO A 594 17.80 11.60 22.80
N GLU A 595 18.70 10.96 22.04
CA GLU A 595 19.05 11.42 20.69
C GLU A 595 18.01 10.99 19.65
N LYS A 596 17.37 9.83 19.80
CA LYS A 596 16.35 9.32 18.90
C LYS A 596 14.94 9.85 19.19
N THR A 597 14.70 10.36 20.42
CA THR A 597 13.39 10.84 20.86
C THR A 597 13.25 12.35 20.86
N ARG A 598 14.15 13.09 20.23
CA ARG A 598 14.00 14.53 19.99
C ARG A 598 12.89 14.79 18.98
N ARG A 599 12.10 15.81 19.22
CA ARG A 599 11.12 16.29 18.26
C ARG A 599 11.76 17.28 17.27
N VAL A 600 12.77 16.79 16.57
CA VAL A 600 13.56 17.54 15.59
C VAL A 600 13.89 16.57 14.46
N THR A 601 13.79 17.03 13.22
CA THR A 601 14.34 16.31 12.07
C THR A 601 15.65 16.94 11.63
N GLY A 602 16.52 16.16 11.00
CA GLY A 602 17.76 16.64 10.40
C GLY A 602 17.53 17.35 9.07
N GLY A 603 18.63 17.60 8.34
CA GLY A 603 18.63 18.20 7.03
C GLY A 603 18.61 19.72 7.00
N LEU A 604 18.59 20.30 5.82
CA LEU A 604 18.61 21.75 5.60
C LEU A 604 17.29 22.41 6.01
N THR A 605 16.18 21.74 5.77
CA THR A 605 14.84 22.19 6.14
C THR A 605 14.22 21.20 7.12
N GLN A 606 14.04 21.63 8.36
CA GLN A 606 13.46 20.78 9.39
C GLN A 606 11.97 20.52 9.12
N ASP A 607 11.57 19.26 9.20
CA ASP A 607 10.18 18.83 9.19
C ASP A 607 9.78 18.24 10.54
N VAL A 608 8.99 18.95 11.31
CA VAL A 608 8.55 18.55 12.66
C VAL A 608 7.06 18.19 12.65
N THR A 609 6.61 17.45 11.66
CA THR A 609 5.21 17.00 11.55
C THR A 609 4.87 15.85 12.50
N GLY A 610 5.88 15.11 12.97
CA GLY A 610 5.75 14.00 13.90
C GLY A 610 5.86 12.62 13.24
N ALA A 611 6.17 12.57 11.94
CA ALA A 611 6.45 11.32 11.23
C ALA A 611 7.73 10.62 11.76
N GLU A 612 8.58 11.36 12.44
CA GLU A 612 9.84 10.93 13.05
C GLU A 612 9.71 10.69 14.57
N ASN A 613 8.48 10.75 15.13
CA ASN A 613 8.27 10.40 16.52
C ASN A 613 8.69 8.96 16.78
N HIS A 614 9.58 8.76 17.75
CA HIS A 614 10.24 7.49 18.01
C HIS A 614 10.28 7.18 19.52
N GLY A 615 10.63 5.93 19.88
CA GLY A 615 10.58 5.43 21.24
C GLY A 615 9.14 5.31 21.71
N THR A 616 8.32 4.54 20.98
CA THR A 616 6.87 4.41 21.23
C THR A 616 6.38 2.98 20.96
N ILE A 617 5.32 2.60 21.66
CA ILE A 617 4.58 1.37 21.39
C ILE A 617 3.84 1.52 20.06
N ILE A 618 3.99 0.55 19.15
CA ILE A 618 3.34 0.53 17.85
C ILE A 618 2.47 -0.71 17.62
N THR A 619 2.52 -1.69 18.52
CA THR A 619 1.65 -2.86 18.51
C THR A 619 1.31 -3.30 19.94
N ILE A 620 0.06 -3.72 20.15
CA ILE A 620 -0.46 -4.21 21.43
C ILE A 620 -1.26 -5.47 21.15
N ALA A 621 -1.06 -6.51 21.94
CA ALA A 621 -1.87 -7.73 21.91
C ALA A 621 -2.32 -8.14 23.32
N GLU A 622 -3.61 -8.41 23.49
CA GLU A 622 -4.20 -9.01 24.69
C GLU A 622 -4.41 -10.49 24.43
N SER A 623 -4.03 -11.32 25.37
CA SER A 623 -4.32 -12.76 25.25
C SER A 623 -5.83 -12.98 25.27
N PRO A 624 -6.43 -13.67 24.29
CA PRO A 624 -7.86 -13.98 24.31
C PRO A 624 -8.24 -15.03 25.35
N LEU A 625 -7.26 -15.68 25.98
CA LEU A 625 -7.44 -16.71 27.01
C LEU A 625 -7.27 -16.17 28.43
N ASP A 626 -6.55 -15.04 28.59
CA ASP A 626 -6.22 -14.45 29.87
C ASP A 626 -6.11 -12.94 29.77
N GLN A 627 -7.06 -12.21 30.40
CA GLN A 627 -7.11 -10.75 30.36
C GLN A 627 -5.93 -10.04 31.04
N GLU A 628 -5.17 -10.76 31.89
CA GLU A 628 -4.03 -10.20 32.60
C GLU A 628 -2.74 -10.30 31.75
N THR A 629 -2.75 -11.09 30.69
CA THR A 629 -1.62 -11.25 29.78
C THR A 629 -1.71 -10.27 28.61
N LEU A 630 -0.76 -9.30 28.57
CA LEU A 630 -0.63 -8.32 27.51
C LEU A 630 0.79 -8.33 26.96
N TRP A 631 0.91 -8.02 25.68
CA TRP A 631 2.17 -7.89 24.96
C TRP A 631 2.24 -6.55 24.27
N THR A 632 3.44 -5.99 24.19
CA THR A 632 3.72 -4.78 23.40
C THR A 632 4.96 -4.94 22.56
N GLY A 633 5.00 -4.24 21.45
CA GLY A 633 6.18 -4.06 20.60
C GLY A 633 6.37 -2.59 20.27
N THR A 634 7.62 -2.14 20.19
CA THR A 634 7.97 -0.74 19.98
C THR A 634 8.68 -0.51 18.65
N ASP A 635 8.75 0.74 18.23
CA ASP A 635 9.46 1.19 17.04
C ASP A 635 11.00 1.18 17.19
N ASP A 636 11.50 1.12 18.42
CA ASP A 636 12.93 0.95 18.78
C ASP A 636 13.31 -0.50 19.10
N GLY A 637 12.40 -1.46 18.84
CA GLY A 637 12.72 -2.89 18.81
C GLY A 637 12.42 -3.67 20.07
N ASN A 638 11.80 -3.06 21.11
CA ASN A 638 11.52 -3.74 22.36
C ASN A 638 10.25 -4.59 22.27
N VAL A 639 10.31 -5.82 22.81
CA VAL A 639 9.16 -6.70 23.03
C VAL A 639 9.01 -6.94 24.51
N GLN A 640 7.85 -6.59 25.07
CA GLN A 640 7.60 -6.73 26.48
C GLN A 640 6.27 -7.44 26.77
N VAL A 641 6.23 -8.19 27.87
CA VAL A 641 5.06 -8.96 28.30
C VAL A 641 4.74 -8.70 29.77
N THR A 642 3.45 -8.58 30.09
CA THR A 642 2.90 -8.62 31.44
C THR A 642 1.95 -9.82 31.58
N GLN A 643 1.86 -10.40 32.78
CA GLN A 643 0.95 -11.47 33.16
C GLN A 643 0.09 -11.11 34.40
N ASP A 644 0.06 -9.81 34.72
CA ASP A 644 -0.64 -9.26 35.88
C ASP A 644 -1.37 -7.94 35.53
N GLY A 645 -1.81 -7.82 34.29
CA GLY A 645 -2.63 -6.71 33.82
C GLY A 645 -1.90 -5.36 33.73
N GLY A 646 -0.55 -5.39 33.68
CA GLY A 646 0.30 -4.23 33.59
C GLY A 646 0.93 -3.77 34.91
N ALA A 647 0.75 -4.52 35.99
CA ALA A 647 1.40 -4.19 37.26
C ALA A 647 2.91 -4.39 37.21
N THR A 648 3.38 -5.41 36.50
CA THR A 648 4.80 -5.65 36.20
C THR A 648 4.99 -6.01 34.73
N TRP A 649 6.12 -5.58 34.18
CA TRP A 649 6.48 -5.85 32.79
C TRP A 649 7.84 -6.55 32.71
N ARG A 650 7.95 -7.52 31.82
CA ARG A 650 9.17 -8.25 31.56
C ARG A 650 9.61 -7.99 30.12
N ASP A 651 10.80 -7.46 29.97
CA ASP A 651 11.48 -7.32 28.70
C ASP A 651 11.98 -8.69 28.22
N VAL A 652 11.57 -9.11 27.03
CA VAL A 652 11.96 -10.37 26.39
C VAL A 652 12.74 -10.18 25.10
N THR A 653 13.06 -8.91 24.75
CA THR A 653 13.77 -8.51 23.53
C THR A 653 15.07 -9.27 23.36
N GLY A 654 15.85 -9.36 24.43
CA GLY A 654 17.17 -10.03 24.44
C GLY A 654 17.13 -11.52 24.13
N ASN A 655 15.94 -12.16 24.18
CA ASN A 655 15.76 -13.57 23.86
C ASN A 655 15.46 -13.79 22.37
N ILE A 656 15.15 -12.74 21.61
CA ILE A 656 14.84 -12.80 20.17
C ILE A 656 16.14 -12.61 19.37
N ASN A 657 16.43 -13.55 18.49
CA ASN A 657 17.60 -13.43 17.60
C ASN A 657 17.31 -12.54 16.39
N MET A 658 17.06 -11.26 16.64
CA MET A 658 16.76 -10.22 15.66
C MET A 658 17.75 -9.06 15.85
N PRO A 659 18.13 -8.32 14.78
CA PRO A 659 18.96 -7.13 14.94
C PRO A 659 18.36 -6.12 15.91
N LEU A 660 19.20 -5.45 16.68
CA LEU A 660 18.74 -4.36 17.58
C LEU A 660 18.10 -3.23 16.78
N ASP A 661 17.22 -2.47 17.41
CA ASP A 661 16.48 -1.37 16.78
C ASP A 661 15.56 -1.81 15.61
N THR A 662 15.27 -3.12 15.44
CA THR A 662 14.32 -3.57 14.44
C THR A 662 12.91 -3.22 14.87
N TRP A 663 12.20 -2.46 14.06
CA TRP A 663 10.81 -2.08 14.29
C TRP A 663 9.91 -3.30 14.49
N ILE A 664 9.24 -3.43 15.65
CA ILE A 664 8.33 -4.54 15.93
C ILE A 664 6.99 -4.26 15.25
N SER A 665 6.84 -4.70 14.03
CA SER A 665 5.66 -4.38 13.21
C SER A 665 4.37 -5.00 13.74
N ARG A 666 4.45 -6.18 14.39
CA ARG A 666 3.28 -6.85 14.98
C ARG A 666 3.65 -7.77 16.13
N VAL A 667 2.82 -7.74 17.18
CA VAL A 667 2.71 -8.83 18.14
C VAL A 667 1.31 -9.45 18.04
N GLU A 668 1.22 -10.78 17.95
CA GLU A 668 -0.02 -11.55 17.91
C GLU A 668 -0.01 -12.61 19.01
N THR A 669 -1.08 -12.71 19.80
CA THR A 669 -1.24 -13.73 20.85
C THR A 669 -2.08 -14.88 20.35
N SER A 670 -1.71 -16.12 20.75
CA SER A 670 -2.44 -17.31 20.34
C SER A 670 -3.82 -17.41 21.03
N ARG A 671 -4.79 -17.90 20.26
CA ARG A 671 -6.12 -18.27 20.76
C ARG A 671 -6.18 -19.67 21.36
N PHE A 672 -5.11 -20.43 21.26
CA PHE A 672 -5.07 -21.85 21.65
C PHE A 672 -4.19 -22.13 22.87
N ASP A 673 -3.27 -21.21 23.17
CA ASP A 673 -2.31 -21.35 24.26
C ASP A 673 -1.87 -19.97 24.74
N SER A 674 -2.06 -19.67 26.03
CA SER A 674 -1.75 -18.37 26.63
C SER A 674 -0.25 -18.02 26.65
N GLY A 675 0.63 -19.06 26.67
CA GLY A 675 2.08 -18.86 26.59
C GLY A 675 2.62 -18.61 25.18
N THR A 676 1.77 -18.81 24.16
CA THR A 676 2.16 -18.69 22.76
C THR A 676 1.89 -17.29 22.23
N ALA A 677 2.93 -16.69 21.62
CA ALA A 677 2.83 -15.44 20.88
C ALA A 677 3.74 -15.45 19.65
N TYR A 678 3.42 -14.57 18.72
CA TYR A 678 4.18 -14.36 17.49
C TYR A 678 4.63 -12.91 17.42
N VAL A 679 5.85 -12.67 16.93
CA VAL A 679 6.42 -11.34 16.70
C VAL A 679 6.86 -11.23 15.27
N ALA A 680 6.43 -10.18 14.57
CA ALA A 680 6.95 -9.78 13.28
C ALA A 680 7.85 -8.55 13.44
N GLY A 681 8.97 -8.52 12.72
CA GLY A 681 9.90 -7.40 12.69
C GLY A 681 10.11 -6.87 11.28
N ASP A 682 10.19 -5.56 11.17
CA ASP A 682 10.42 -4.81 9.94
C ASP A 682 11.74 -4.04 10.02
N GLY A 683 12.76 -4.55 9.34
CA GLY A 683 14.11 -3.99 9.32
C GLY A 683 14.40 -2.99 8.21
N HIS A 684 13.42 -2.68 7.33
CA HIS A 684 13.69 -1.88 6.13
C HIS A 684 14.27 -0.48 6.44
N ARG A 685 13.87 0.12 7.60
CA ARG A 685 14.37 1.44 8.04
C ARG A 685 15.86 1.45 8.41
N ALA A 686 16.45 0.26 8.55
CA ALA A 686 17.88 0.03 8.71
C ALA A 686 18.51 -0.62 7.47
N ALA A 687 17.83 -0.59 6.31
CA ALA A 687 18.22 -1.25 5.06
C ALA A 687 18.35 -2.77 5.19
N ASP A 688 17.62 -3.38 6.12
CA ASP A 688 17.53 -4.82 6.30
C ASP A 688 16.17 -5.33 5.82
N PHE A 689 16.13 -5.94 4.67
CA PHE A 689 14.90 -6.39 4.00
C PHE A 689 14.61 -7.88 4.21
N ARG A 690 15.27 -8.53 5.18
CA ARG A 690 15.01 -9.93 5.52
C ARG A 690 13.67 -10.08 6.24
N PRO A 691 12.94 -11.19 6.02
CA PRO A 691 11.73 -11.47 6.77
C PRO A 691 12.05 -11.88 8.21
N TYR A 692 11.32 -11.31 9.15
CA TYR A 692 11.42 -11.64 10.56
C TYR A 692 10.06 -12.02 11.12
N ILE A 693 9.88 -13.29 11.48
CA ILE A 693 8.75 -13.80 12.25
C ILE A 693 9.29 -14.77 13.27
N PHE A 694 8.96 -14.54 14.53
CA PHE A 694 9.37 -15.39 15.64
C PHE A 694 8.14 -15.89 16.42
N LYS A 695 8.24 -17.11 16.94
CA LYS A 695 7.21 -17.76 17.76
C LYS A 695 7.80 -18.13 19.11
N THR A 696 7.08 -17.81 20.18
CA THR A 696 7.30 -18.34 21.53
C THR A 696 6.14 -19.25 21.94
N THR A 697 6.38 -20.13 22.92
CA THR A 697 5.34 -20.96 23.59
C THR A 697 5.46 -20.91 25.12
N ASP A 698 6.27 -20.00 25.63
CA ASP A 698 6.65 -19.91 27.05
C ASP A 698 6.73 -18.44 27.54
N TYR A 699 5.81 -17.60 27.07
CA TYR A 699 5.76 -16.17 27.38
C TYR A 699 7.05 -15.41 27.08
N GLY A 700 7.77 -15.81 26.00
CA GLY A 700 8.98 -15.12 25.52
C GLY A 700 10.28 -15.51 26.20
N GLU A 701 10.30 -16.61 27.00
CA GLU A 701 11.55 -17.15 27.52
C GLU A 701 12.43 -17.70 26.39
N THR A 702 11.81 -18.35 25.39
CA THR A 702 12.48 -18.84 24.19
C THR A 702 11.73 -18.49 22.92
N TRP A 703 12.46 -18.30 21.84
CA TRP A 703 11.91 -17.94 20.54
C TRP A 703 12.45 -18.80 19.41
N THR A 704 11.59 -19.12 18.45
CA THR A 704 11.95 -19.82 17.21
C THR A 704 11.62 -18.95 16.03
N GLN A 705 12.58 -18.71 15.14
CA GLN A 705 12.31 -18.05 13.86
C GLN A 705 11.53 -18.99 12.94
N ILE A 706 10.46 -18.49 12.31
CA ILE A 706 9.55 -19.28 11.49
C ILE A 706 9.31 -18.59 10.13
N THR A 707 10.36 -18.42 9.34
CA THR A 707 10.32 -17.70 8.05
C THR A 707 10.68 -18.57 6.84
N ASP A 708 10.83 -19.89 7.00
CA ASP A 708 11.18 -20.78 5.89
C ASP A 708 10.11 -20.76 4.79
N GLY A 709 10.53 -20.43 3.55
CA GLY A 709 9.62 -20.26 2.40
C GLY A 709 9.21 -18.81 2.11
N ILE A 710 9.49 -17.84 3.00
CA ILE A 710 9.38 -16.41 2.70
C ILE A 710 10.71 -15.92 2.13
N PRO A 711 10.77 -15.42 0.89
CA PRO A 711 12.01 -14.94 0.28
C PRO A 711 12.64 -13.77 1.03
N ASN A 712 13.95 -13.60 0.92
CA ASN A 712 14.61 -12.36 1.31
C ASN A 712 14.09 -11.19 0.45
N GLY A 713 14.11 -9.98 1.01
CA GLY A 713 13.52 -8.80 0.38
C GLY A 713 12.06 -8.55 0.77
N GLN A 714 11.45 -9.49 1.53
CA GLN A 714 10.07 -9.42 2.00
C GLN A 714 10.02 -8.91 3.45
N ALA A 715 10.12 -7.60 3.66
CA ALA A 715 9.86 -7.02 4.99
C ALA A 715 8.45 -7.41 5.46
N VAL A 716 8.32 -7.83 6.73
CA VAL A 716 7.06 -8.35 7.29
C VAL A 716 6.35 -7.28 8.08
N TYR A 717 5.11 -6.95 7.70
CA TYR A 717 4.27 -5.97 8.39
C TYR A 717 3.32 -6.59 9.41
N VAL A 718 2.84 -7.79 9.13
CA VAL A 718 1.85 -8.46 9.97
C VAL A 718 2.01 -9.97 9.94
N VAL A 719 1.85 -10.60 11.10
CA VAL A 719 1.61 -12.04 11.26
C VAL A 719 0.28 -12.21 11.98
N LYS A 720 -0.53 -13.19 11.56
CA LYS A 720 -1.86 -13.46 12.09
C LYS A 720 -2.09 -14.96 12.28
N GLU A 721 -2.51 -15.37 13.49
CA GLU A 721 -2.98 -16.74 13.74
C GLU A 721 -4.45 -16.88 13.34
N ASP A 722 -4.78 -17.97 12.65
CA ASP A 722 -6.19 -18.29 12.32
C ASP A 722 -6.97 -18.60 13.60
N PRO A 723 -8.19 -18.05 13.77
CA PRO A 723 -8.96 -18.25 14.99
C PRO A 723 -9.49 -19.67 15.17
N GLN A 724 -9.47 -20.53 14.16
CA GLN A 724 -10.03 -21.91 14.21
C GLN A 724 -8.97 -23.00 14.04
N ASN A 725 -7.81 -22.68 13.44
CA ASN A 725 -6.74 -23.64 13.20
C ASN A 725 -5.38 -23.09 13.66
N ARG A 726 -4.85 -23.62 14.77
CA ARG A 726 -3.55 -23.22 15.34
C ARG A 726 -2.34 -23.40 14.42
N ASN A 727 -2.47 -24.23 13.38
CA ASN A 727 -1.40 -24.50 12.43
C ASN A 727 -1.50 -23.60 11.19
N LEU A 728 -2.59 -22.87 11.03
CA LEU A 728 -2.83 -21.95 9.94
C LEU A 728 -2.45 -20.52 10.39
N LEU A 729 -1.43 -19.96 9.76
CA LEU A 729 -0.99 -18.59 9.98
C LEU A 729 -0.94 -17.87 8.63
N TYR A 730 -1.04 -16.54 8.70
CA TYR A 730 -0.90 -15.64 7.56
C TYR A 730 0.18 -14.60 7.84
N ALA A 731 0.93 -14.19 6.81
CA ALA A 731 1.93 -13.13 6.92
C ALA A 731 1.80 -12.15 5.77
N GLY A 732 1.59 -10.88 6.08
CA GLY A 732 1.60 -9.77 5.12
C GLY A 732 2.98 -9.17 5.02
N THR A 733 3.46 -8.97 3.79
CA THR A 733 4.80 -8.48 3.48
C THR A 733 4.74 -7.33 2.48
N GLU A 734 5.89 -6.73 2.16
CA GLU A 734 6.00 -5.64 1.18
C GLU A 734 5.46 -6.02 -0.21
N PHE A 735 5.64 -7.27 -0.65
CA PHE A 735 5.28 -7.66 -2.02
C PHE A 735 4.16 -8.69 -2.08
N GLY A 736 3.39 -8.87 -0.98
CA GLY A 736 2.22 -9.75 -0.98
C GLY A 736 1.93 -10.44 0.34
N ILE A 737 1.31 -11.61 0.26
CA ILE A 737 0.82 -12.37 1.41
C ILE A 737 1.23 -13.84 1.32
N PHE A 738 1.60 -14.41 2.45
CA PHE A 738 1.97 -15.81 2.62
C PHE A 738 1.05 -16.50 3.64
N TYR A 739 0.94 -17.83 3.53
CA TYR A 739 0.24 -18.67 4.51
C TYR A 739 1.05 -19.91 4.85
N THR A 740 0.78 -20.50 6.01
CA THR A 740 1.30 -21.79 6.43
C THR A 740 0.18 -22.62 7.04
N ILE A 741 0.20 -23.94 6.84
CA ILE A 741 -0.74 -24.89 7.46
C ILE A 741 -0.05 -25.84 8.43
N ASN A 742 1.21 -25.58 8.76
CA ASN A 742 2.04 -26.40 9.65
C ASN A 742 2.69 -25.60 10.80
N GLY A 743 2.01 -24.50 11.23
CA GLY A 743 2.42 -23.68 12.36
C GLY A 743 3.68 -22.86 12.15
N GLY A 744 4.01 -22.53 10.91
CA GLY A 744 5.16 -21.72 10.53
C GLY A 744 6.41 -22.54 10.14
N SER A 745 6.30 -23.86 10.07
CA SER A 745 7.43 -24.69 9.64
C SER A 745 7.80 -24.47 8.18
N SER A 746 6.84 -24.10 7.33
CA SER A 746 7.07 -23.62 5.97
C SER A 746 5.93 -22.71 5.51
N TRP A 747 6.26 -21.72 4.69
CA TRP A 747 5.32 -20.77 4.13
C TRP A 747 5.16 -20.91 2.63
N ASN A 748 3.95 -20.64 2.15
CA ASN A 748 3.59 -20.63 0.74
C ASN A 748 2.93 -19.30 0.36
N PRO A 749 3.11 -18.79 -0.86
CA PRO A 749 2.44 -17.57 -1.29
C PRO A 749 0.93 -17.76 -1.40
N LEU A 750 0.16 -16.80 -0.91
CA LEU A 750 -1.30 -16.71 -1.06
C LEU A 750 -1.69 -15.64 -2.10
N GLN A 751 -0.79 -15.34 -3.03
CA GLN A 751 -0.92 -14.24 -3.98
C GLN A 751 -2.12 -14.40 -4.92
N ARG A 752 -2.30 -15.55 -5.54
CA ARG A 752 -3.38 -15.83 -6.49
C ARG A 752 -3.54 -14.70 -7.54
N ASN A 753 -4.68 -14.01 -7.54
CA ASN A 753 -4.98 -12.86 -8.39
C ASN A 753 -4.79 -11.50 -7.67
N LEU A 754 -4.13 -11.50 -6.52
CA LEU A 754 -3.70 -10.25 -5.87
C LEU A 754 -2.50 -9.68 -6.64
N PRO A 755 -2.47 -8.40 -6.98
CA PRO A 755 -1.28 -7.77 -7.56
C PRO A 755 -0.11 -7.79 -6.57
N VAL A 756 1.10 -7.56 -7.06
CA VAL A 756 2.25 -7.31 -6.20
C VAL A 756 2.00 -5.97 -5.49
N VAL A 757 1.83 -6.03 -4.18
CA VAL A 757 1.50 -4.87 -3.32
C VAL A 757 1.77 -5.19 -1.87
N ALA A 758 2.16 -4.18 -1.09
CA ALA A 758 2.36 -4.34 0.35
C ALA A 758 1.04 -4.65 1.08
N VAL A 759 1.07 -5.67 1.95
CA VAL A 759 -0.06 -6.08 2.81
C VAL A 759 0.27 -5.67 4.24
N HIS A 760 -0.30 -4.56 4.69
CA HIS A 760 0.01 -3.97 5.99
C HIS A 760 -0.79 -4.57 7.14
N ASP A 761 -2.01 -5.04 6.88
CA ASP A 761 -2.83 -5.63 7.95
C ASP A 761 -3.74 -6.75 7.45
N ILE A 762 -4.04 -7.69 8.35
CA ILE A 762 -4.82 -8.90 8.08
C ILE A 762 -5.83 -9.12 9.21
N VAL A 763 -7.09 -9.37 8.86
CA VAL A 763 -8.15 -9.76 9.78
C VAL A 763 -8.86 -11.00 9.25
N VAL A 764 -9.01 -12.02 10.07
CA VAL A 764 -9.90 -13.16 9.80
C VAL A 764 -11.25 -12.86 10.46
N HIS A 765 -12.32 -12.75 9.65
CA HIS A 765 -13.66 -12.51 10.20
C HIS A 765 -14.17 -13.76 10.93
N PRO A 766 -14.44 -13.69 12.25
CA PRO A 766 -14.64 -14.89 13.07
C PRO A 766 -15.94 -15.65 12.79
N ARG A 767 -16.94 -15.04 12.17
CA ARG A 767 -18.22 -15.66 11.81
C ARG A 767 -18.27 -16.10 10.36
N GLU A 768 -17.83 -15.24 9.42
CA GLU A 768 -17.96 -15.51 7.99
C GLU A 768 -16.79 -16.33 7.46
N ASN A 769 -15.68 -16.41 8.20
CA ASN A 769 -14.45 -17.07 7.76
C ASN A 769 -13.93 -16.49 6.43
N ASP A 770 -13.91 -15.17 6.39
CA ASP A 770 -13.33 -14.39 5.33
C ASP A 770 -11.96 -13.85 5.78
N LEU A 771 -10.98 -13.89 4.91
CA LEU A 771 -9.68 -13.25 5.13
C LEU A 771 -9.71 -11.87 4.49
N VAL A 772 -9.67 -10.83 5.32
CA VAL A 772 -9.69 -9.43 4.90
C VAL A 772 -8.31 -8.85 5.02
N ILE A 773 -7.81 -8.21 3.96
CA ILE A 773 -6.51 -7.56 3.97
C ILE A 773 -6.59 -6.08 3.59
N GLY A 774 -5.78 -5.28 4.26
CA GLY A 774 -5.49 -3.90 3.90
C GLY A 774 -4.19 -3.82 3.13
N THR A 775 -4.24 -3.36 1.88
CA THR A 775 -3.06 -3.18 1.06
C THR A 775 -2.64 -1.71 1.01
N HIS A 776 -1.34 -1.48 0.97
CA HIS A 776 -0.82 -0.13 0.86
C HIS A 776 -0.58 0.25 -0.61
N GLY A 777 -1.69 0.50 -1.35
CA GLY A 777 -1.63 0.89 -2.76
C GLY A 777 -2.70 0.30 -3.68
N ARG A 778 -3.45 -0.74 -3.25
CA ARG A 778 -4.49 -1.38 -4.08
C ARG A 778 -5.81 -1.59 -3.33
N GLY A 779 -6.02 -0.83 -2.24
CA GLY A 779 -7.25 -0.84 -1.46
C GLY A 779 -7.44 -2.11 -0.61
N LEU A 780 -8.70 -2.44 -0.36
CA LEU A 780 -9.10 -3.59 0.47
C LEU A 780 -9.48 -4.79 -0.38
N TRP A 781 -9.06 -5.97 0.08
CA TRP A 781 -9.37 -7.23 -0.58
C TRP A 781 -9.91 -8.24 0.42
N ILE A 782 -10.78 -9.13 -0.05
CA ILE A 782 -11.36 -10.23 0.72
C ILE A 782 -11.15 -11.54 -0.02
N MET A 783 -10.66 -12.54 0.67
CA MET A 783 -10.73 -13.93 0.24
C MET A 783 -11.85 -14.58 1.05
N ASP A 784 -12.97 -14.84 0.38
CA ASP A 784 -14.13 -15.44 1.03
C ASP A 784 -13.92 -16.93 1.25
N ASP A 785 -14.61 -17.49 2.26
CA ASP A 785 -14.74 -18.93 2.49
C ASP A 785 -13.39 -19.65 2.77
N ILE A 786 -12.49 -19.02 3.57
CA ILE A 786 -11.25 -19.70 3.96
C ILE A 786 -11.46 -20.89 4.90
N TRP A 787 -12.72 -21.17 5.29
CA TRP A 787 -13.05 -22.33 6.12
C TRP A 787 -12.55 -23.67 5.52
N MET A 788 -12.32 -23.74 4.23
CA MET A 788 -11.65 -24.89 3.59
C MET A 788 -10.20 -25.04 4.08
N LEU A 789 -9.45 -23.95 4.17
CA LEU A 789 -8.09 -23.95 4.73
C LEU A 789 -8.10 -24.23 6.24
N GLN A 790 -9.07 -23.67 6.95
CA GLN A 790 -9.22 -23.85 8.39
C GLN A 790 -9.44 -25.30 8.78
N GLN A 791 -10.16 -26.07 7.95
CA GLN A 791 -10.43 -27.49 8.15
C GLN A 791 -9.35 -28.40 7.56
N THR A 792 -8.39 -27.86 6.83
CA THR A 792 -7.32 -28.65 6.22
C THR A 792 -6.30 -29.07 7.29
N ASN A 793 -6.05 -30.38 7.38
CA ASN A 793 -5.08 -31.00 8.27
C ASN A 793 -4.40 -32.20 7.56
N GLU A 794 -3.48 -32.89 8.25
CA GLU A 794 -2.76 -34.02 7.67
C GLU A 794 -3.68 -35.15 7.20
N ASP A 795 -4.77 -35.45 7.93
CA ASP A 795 -5.73 -36.49 7.55
C ASP A 795 -6.42 -36.16 6.23
N VAL A 796 -6.79 -34.88 6.02
CA VAL A 796 -7.36 -34.41 4.74
C VAL A 796 -6.35 -34.53 3.62
N LEU A 797 -5.10 -34.09 3.84
CA LEU A 797 -4.06 -34.08 2.80
C LEU A 797 -3.61 -35.47 2.33
N VAL A 798 -3.73 -36.51 3.17
CA VAL A 798 -3.39 -37.90 2.79
C VAL A 798 -4.59 -38.71 2.27
N SER A 799 -5.81 -38.13 2.34
CA SER A 799 -7.03 -38.78 1.89
C SER A 799 -7.12 -38.82 0.34
N GLU A 800 -7.88 -39.77 -0.22
CA GLU A 800 -8.21 -39.75 -1.66
C GLU A 800 -9.19 -38.64 -2.02
N GLY A 801 -10.04 -38.22 -1.10
CA GLY A 801 -10.98 -37.14 -1.23
C GLY A 801 -11.56 -36.74 0.12
N HIS A 802 -12.10 -35.54 0.21
CA HIS A 802 -12.78 -35.00 1.38
C HIS A 802 -13.83 -33.99 0.97
N VAL A 803 -14.99 -33.96 1.65
CA VAL A 803 -15.95 -32.85 1.55
C VAL A 803 -15.93 -32.10 2.88
N PHE A 804 -15.58 -30.81 2.83
CA PHE A 804 -15.52 -29.98 4.02
C PHE A 804 -16.92 -29.74 4.60
N ASP A 805 -17.00 -29.38 5.85
CA ASP A 805 -18.22 -28.79 6.42
C ASP A 805 -18.41 -27.42 5.75
N ASN A 806 -19.39 -27.36 4.86
CA ASN A 806 -19.61 -26.20 4.01
C ASN A 806 -20.21 -25.04 4.81
N GLY A 807 -19.83 -23.83 4.43
CA GLY A 807 -20.39 -22.61 4.98
C GLY A 807 -21.91 -22.48 4.73
N ILE A 808 -22.53 -21.50 5.35
CA ILE A 808 -23.97 -21.22 5.17
C ILE A 808 -24.18 -20.44 3.87
N ALA A 809 -24.89 -21.04 2.93
CA ALA A 809 -25.29 -20.36 1.69
C ALA A 809 -26.51 -19.46 1.94
N THR A 810 -26.36 -18.17 1.63
CA THR A 810 -27.44 -17.20 1.78
C THR A 810 -28.12 -16.89 0.46
N ARG A 811 -29.44 -16.98 0.42
CA ARG A 811 -30.28 -16.58 -0.73
C ARG A 811 -30.42 -15.07 -0.78
N TRP A 812 -29.35 -14.38 -1.20
CA TRP A 812 -29.33 -12.93 -1.23
C TRP A 812 -30.39 -12.32 -2.12
N LEU A 813 -31.16 -11.37 -1.60
CA LEU A 813 -32.06 -10.52 -2.38
C LEU A 813 -31.24 -9.58 -3.26
N SER A 814 -31.81 -9.17 -4.39
CA SER A 814 -31.20 -8.20 -5.28
C SER A 814 -31.91 -6.86 -5.19
N LYS A 815 -31.12 -5.78 -5.13
CA LYS A 815 -31.58 -4.39 -5.16
C LYS A 815 -30.98 -3.70 -6.38
N ASN A 816 -31.78 -3.03 -7.16
CA ASN A 816 -31.27 -2.23 -8.27
C ASN A 816 -30.79 -0.87 -7.76
N PRO A 817 -29.53 -0.50 -7.94
CA PRO A 817 -29.04 0.81 -7.53
C PRO A 817 -29.56 1.90 -8.46
N MET A 818 -29.82 3.08 -7.91
CA MET A 818 -30.14 4.27 -8.69
C MET A 818 -28.84 5.03 -9.01
N GLY A 819 -28.35 4.85 -10.23
CA GLY A 819 -27.11 5.48 -10.69
C GLY A 819 -25.85 4.70 -10.31
N THR A 820 -25.00 4.44 -11.28
CA THR A 820 -23.80 3.60 -11.11
C THR A 820 -22.49 4.34 -11.41
N GLY A 821 -22.57 5.65 -11.72
CA GLY A 821 -21.39 6.47 -12.03
C GLY A 821 -20.70 6.17 -13.39
N GLY A 822 -21.25 5.22 -14.17
CA GLY A 822 -20.62 4.83 -15.45
C GLY A 822 -19.25 4.20 -15.26
N SER A 823 -18.32 4.44 -16.21
CA SER A 823 -16.95 3.93 -16.17
C SER A 823 -16.00 4.80 -15.34
N LEU A 824 -16.39 6.02 -14.99
CA LEU A 824 -15.62 6.94 -14.16
C LEU A 824 -15.72 6.66 -12.65
N ALA A 825 -16.44 5.61 -12.26
CA ALA A 825 -16.59 5.22 -10.86
C ALA A 825 -16.11 3.77 -10.68
N PHE A 826 -15.28 3.56 -9.68
CA PHE A 826 -14.87 2.22 -9.26
C PHE A 826 -16.08 1.42 -8.75
N ARG A 827 -16.02 0.10 -8.98
CA ARG A 827 -17.03 -0.84 -8.52
C ARG A 827 -16.34 -2.00 -7.81
N GLY A 828 -16.47 -2.03 -6.49
CA GLY A 828 -16.00 -3.15 -5.69
C GLY A 828 -16.78 -4.43 -5.98
N GLN A 829 -16.10 -5.56 -5.89
CA GLN A 829 -16.65 -6.86 -6.20
C GLN A 829 -17.46 -7.42 -5.03
N ASN A 830 -18.64 -7.96 -5.30
CA ASN A 830 -19.37 -8.80 -4.37
C ASN A 830 -18.92 -10.27 -4.46
N PRO A 831 -19.11 -11.06 -3.39
CA PRO A 831 -18.94 -12.51 -3.48
C PRO A 831 -19.98 -13.14 -4.43
N THR A 832 -19.77 -14.39 -4.81
CA THR A 832 -20.77 -15.15 -5.56
C THR A 832 -22.10 -15.22 -4.80
N LYS A 833 -23.21 -15.20 -5.52
CA LYS A 833 -24.55 -15.47 -4.94
C LYS A 833 -24.90 -16.94 -4.90
N ASN A 834 -24.05 -17.79 -5.49
CA ASN A 834 -24.20 -19.23 -5.50
C ASN A 834 -23.72 -19.80 -4.16
N ALA A 835 -24.24 -20.96 -3.81
CA ALA A 835 -23.68 -21.74 -2.71
C ALA A 835 -22.32 -22.31 -3.09
N VAL A 836 -21.34 -22.21 -2.20
CA VAL A 836 -20.00 -22.75 -2.43
C VAL A 836 -19.89 -24.11 -1.75
N ILE A 837 -19.54 -25.13 -2.53
CA ILE A 837 -19.25 -26.50 -2.07
C ILE A 837 -17.75 -26.71 -2.08
N GLY A 838 -17.17 -26.77 -0.89
CA GLY A 838 -15.73 -27.02 -0.70
C GLY A 838 -15.43 -28.52 -0.64
N PHE A 839 -14.36 -28.91 -1.32
CA PHE A 839 -13.91 -30.30 -1.34
C PHE A 839 -12.39 -30.38 -1.54
N TYR A 840 -11.83 -31.54 -1.23
CA TYR A 840 -10.43 -31.86 -1.50
C TYR A 840 -10.36 -33.11 -2.35
N ILE A 841 -9.46 -33.11 -3.31
CA ILE A 841 -9.13 -34.28 -4.15
C ILE A 841 -7.66 -34.63 -3.96
N GLY A 842 -7.37 -35.86 -3.58
CA GLY A 842 -6.01 -36.34 -3.36
C GLY A 842 -5.22 -36.45 -4.67
N ALA A 843 -3.89 -36.38 -4.59
CA ALA A 843 -2.99 -36.45 -5.76
C ALA A 843 -3.07 -37.77 -6.55
N GLY A 844 -3.58 -38.83 -5.93
CA GLY A 844 -3.78 -40.14 -6.57
C GLY A 844 -5.11 -40.31 -7.32
N ALA A 845 -5.98 -39.31 -7.34
CA ALA A 845 -7.28 -39.38 -8.00
C ALA A 845 -7.15 -39.38 -9.51
N THR A 846 -7.92 -40.25 -10.15
CA THR A 846 -7.93 -40.42 -11.63
C THR A 846 -9.36 -40.51 -12.16
N GLY A 847 -9.55 -40.11 -13.43
CA GLY A 847 -10.86 -40.15 -14.09
C GLY A 847 -11.76 -38.99 -13.72
N ASP A 848 -13.07 -39.24 -13.77
CA ASP A 848 -14.07 -38.23 -13.43
C ASP A 848 -14.46 -38.31 -11.96
N VAL A 849 -14.70 -37.15 -11.39
CA VAL A 849 -15.23 -36.94 -10.04
C VAL A 849 -16.66 -36.46 -10.14
N GLU A 850 -17.52 -36.94 -9.25
CA GLU A 850 -18.92 -36.50 -9.17
C GLU A 850 -19.21 -35.87 -7.81
N ILE A 851 -19.87 -34.70 -7.82
CA ILE A 851 -20.47 -34.07 -6.64
C ILE A 851 -21.99 -34.09 -6.83
N GLU A 852 -22.70 -34.72 -5.90
CA GLU A 852 -24.15 -34.77 -5.88
C GLU A 852 -24.70 -34.03 -4.64
N ILE A 853 -25.66 -33.14 -4.88
CA ILE A 853 -26.36 -32.39 -3.83
C ILE A 853 -27.81 -32.87 -3.82
N THR A 854 -28.27 -33.35 -2.67
CA THR A 854 -29.63 -33.88 -2.52
C THR A 854 -30.39 -33.21 -1.37
N ASP A 855 -31.69 -33.10 -1.53
CA ASP A 855 -32.56 -32.75 -0.41
C ASP A 855 -32.65 -33.90 0.60
N VAL A 856 -33.22 -33.62 1.79
CA VAL A 856 -33.35 -34.62 2.88
C VAL A 856 -34.21 -35.83 2.49
N THR A 857 -35.02 -35.75 1.45
CA THR A 857 -35.88 -36.82 0.95
C THR A 857 -35.19 -37.68 -0.11
N GLY A 858 -34.11 -37.15 -0.72
CA GLY A 858 -33.44 -37.77 -1.88
C GLY A 858 -34.23 -37.70 -3.18
N VAL A 859 -35.34 -36.97 -3.21
CA VAL A 859 -36.19 -36.82 -4.41
C VAL A 859 -35.63 -35.80 -5.37
N HIS A 860 -35.06 -34.71 -4.87
CA HIS A 860 -34.45 -33.66 -5.67
C HIS A 860 -32.96 -33.72 -5.54
N SER A 861 -32.25 -33.78 -6.66
CA SER A 861 -30.79 -33.77 -6.69
C SER A 861 -30.26 -32.85 -7.78
N ARG A 862 -28.98 -32.48 -7.63
CA ARG A 862 -28.14 -31.86 -8.63
C ARG A 862 -26.79 -32.55 -8.63
N ALA A 863 -26.37 -33.04 -9.77
CA ALA A 863 -25.07 -33.69 -9.96
C ALA A 863 -24.16 -32.85 -10.87
N PHE A 864 -22.88 -32.84 -10.52
CA PHE A 864 -21.80 -32.22 -11.30
C PHE A 864 -20.72 -33.27 -11.52
N THR A 865 -20.28 -33.42 -12.78
CA THR A 865 -19.19 -34.35 -13.14
C THR A 865 -18.07 -33.58 -13.82
N PHE A 866 -16.83 -33.79 -13.40
CA PHE A 866 -15.66 -33.12 -13.92
C PHE A 866 -14.40 -33.96 -13.73
N PRO A 867 -13.34 -33.72 -14.54
CA PRO A 867 -12.07 -34.44 -14.39
C PRO A 867 -11.43 -34.19 -13.01
N ALA A 868 -10.84 -35.24 -12.42
CA ALA A 868 -10.11 -35.14 -11.16
C ALA A 868 -8.93 -34.18 -11.29
N GLN A 869 -8.85 -33.25 -10.37
CA GLN A 869 -7.72 -32.31 -10.20
C GLN A 869 -7.39 -32.23 -8.73
N ALA A 870 -6.16 -32.63 -8.37
CA ALA A 870 -5.71 -32.61 -6.98
C ALA A 870 -5.78 -31.20 -6.35
N GLY A 871 -6.02 -31.17 -5.05
CA GLY A 871 -6.09 -29.93 -4.25
C GLY A 871 -7.50 -29.58 -3.78
N ILE A 872 -7.61 -28.43 -3.13
CA ILE A 872 -8.88 -27.87 -2.65
C ILE A 872 -9.65 -27.31 -3.85
N GLY A 873 -10.92 -27.69 -3.98
CA GLY A 873 -11.86 -27.21 -4.99
C GLY A 873 -13.03 -26.48 -4.35
N ALA A 874 -13.55 -25.47 -5.05
CA ALA A 874 -14.72 -24.69 -4.66
C ALA A 874 -15.74 -24.67 -5.82
N LEU A 875 -16.72 -25.57 -5.76
CA LEU A 875 -17.78 -25.69 -6.76
C LEU A 875 -18.94 -24.74 -6.43
N GLU A 876 -19.41 -24.00 -7.38
CA GLU A 876 -20.57 -23.12 -7.24
C GLU A 876 -21.86 -23.84 -7.62
N TRP A 877 -22.81 -23.89 -6.67
CA TRP A 877 -24.16 -24.39 -6.88
C TRP A 877 -25.17 -23.21 -6.82
N ASN A 878 -25.91 -23.01 -7.90
CA ASN A 878 -26.91 -21.94 -8.02
C ASN A 878 -28.19 -22.18 -7.19
N MET A 879 -28.12 -23.09 -6.23
CA MET A 879 -29.24 -23.49 -5.36
C MET A 879 -30.49 -23.95 -6.12
N ARG A 880 -30.29 -24.64 -7.27
CA ARG A 880 -31.35 -25.26 -8.05
C ARG A 880 -31.01 -26.73 -8.28
N PHE A 881 -32.05 -27.54 -8.20
CA PHE A 881 -31.97 -28.97 -8.55
C PHE A 881 -32.14 -29.18 -10.03
N ASP A 882 -31.84 -30.38 -10.47
CA ASP A 882 -32.16 -30.83 -11.83
C ASP A 882 -33.68 -30.92 -11.99
N PRO A 883 -34.24 -30.63 -13.18
CA PRO A 883 -35.64 -30.83 -13.45
C PRO A 883 -36.02 -32.33 -13.32
N THR A 884 -37.13 -32.61 -12.69
CA THR A 884 -37.65 -33.98 -12.66
C THR A 884 -38.06 -34.50 -14.04
N GLU A 885 -38.12 -35.82 -14.21
CA GLU A 885 -38.58 -36.37 -15.48
C GLU A 885 -39.98 -35.85 -15.87
N GLU A 886 -40.86 -35.66 -14.92
CA GLU A 886 -42.21 -35.10 -15.15
C GLU A 886 -42.12 -33.66 -15.67
N GLN A 887 -41.31 -32.79 -15.04
CA GLN A 887 -41.09 -31.40 -15.50
C GLN A 887 -40.43 -31.36 -16.89
N MET A 888 -39.53 -32.34 -17.20
CA MET A 888 -38.94 -32.47 -18.52
C MET A 888 -39.97 -32.94 -19.57
N ALA A 889 -40.90 -33.84 -19.19
CA ALA A 889 -41.99 -34.30 -20.08
C ALA A 889 -42.98 -33.14 -20.38
N GLU A 890 -43.41 -32.42 -19.38
CA GLU A 890 -44.25 -31.25 -19.52
C GLU A 890 -43.64 -30.16 -20.41
N PHE A 891 -42.33 -29.89 -20.22
CA PHE A 891 -41.63 -28.96 -21.09
C PHE A 891 -41.55 -29.42 -22.56
N ARG A 892 -41.26 -30.70 -22.79
CA ARG A 892 -41.27 -31.27 -24.15
C ARG A 892 -42.62 -31.20 -24.80
N GLU A 893 -43.71 -31.46 -24.07
CA GLU A 893 -45.07 -31.31 -24.54
C GLU A 893 -45.41 -29.84 -24.85
N ALA A 894 -45.07 -28.92 -23.97
CA ALA A 894 -45.27 -27.48 -24.17
C ALA A 894 -44.47 -26.96 -25.38
N GLN A 895 -43.24 -27.47 -25.59
CA GLN A 895 -42.41 -27.13 -26.74
C GLN A 895 -42.98 -27.72 -28.05
N ALA A 896 -43.46 -28.96 -28.02
CA ALA A 896 -44.13 -29.59 -29.16
C ALA A 896 -45.43 -28.84 -29.53
N ALA A 897 -46.21 -28.38 -28.52
CA ALA A 897 -47.43 -27.60 -28.73
C ALA A 897 -47.12 -26.19 -29.32
N ARG A 898 -45.97 -25.61 -29.03
CA ARG A 898 -45.50 -24.32 -29.60
C ARG A 898 -44.93 -24.47 -31.02
N GLY A 899 -44.31 -25.62 -31.34
CA GLY A 899 -43.74 -25.94 -32.65
C GLY A 899 -44.78 -26.14 -33.77
N GLY A 900 -46.08 -26.32 -33.43
CA GLY A 900 -47.18 -26.53 -34.39
C GLY A 900 -47.79 -25.27 -35.01
N ARG A 901 -47.39 -24.06 -34.64
CA ARG A 901 -47.93 -22.79 -35.19
C ARG A 901 -46.79 -21.92 -35.74
N GLY A 902 -46.27 -22.19 -36.92
CA GLY A 902 -45.31 -21.29 -37.56
C GLY A 902 -44.70 -21.86 -38.84
N GLY A 903 -45.51 -22.22 -39.83
CA GLY A 903 -45.04 -22.42 -41.18
C GLY A 903 -44.70 -21.08 -41.84
N GLY A 904 -43.46 -20.89 -42.33
CA GLY A 904 -43.19 -19.81 -43.28
C GLY A 904 -41.77 -19.26 -43.29
N ARG A 905 -40.93 -19.76 -44.20
CA ARG A 905 -39.83 -19.17 -44.92
C ARG A 905 -38.43 -19.04 -44.27
N GLY A 906 -37.60 -19.91 -44.72
CA GLY A 906 -36.35 -19.50 -45.45
C GLY A 906 -35.09 -19.33 -44.67
N GLY A 907 -34.11 -20.20 -44.88
CA GLY A 907 -32.71 -19.92 -44.65
C GLY A 907 -31.96 -21.00 -43.89
N GLY A 908 -31.28 -21.86 -44.62
CA GLY A 908 -30.46 -22.95 -44.10
C GLY A 908 -29.30 -22.50 -43.27
N GLY A 909 -28.87 -23.38 -42.40
CA GLY A 909 -27.66 -23.18 -41.61
C GLY A 909 -27.55 -24.18 -40.48
N PHE A 910 -26.89 -25.23 -40.74
CA PHE A 910 -26.19 -26.20 -39.87
C PHE A 910 -26.61 -26.34 -38.39
N GLY A 911 -27.16 -27.49 -38.10
CA GLY A 911 -27.45 -27.97 -36.78
C GLY A 911 -26.18 -28.41 -36.03
N GLY A 912 -26.09 -27.94 -34.83
CA GLY A 912 -25.36 -28.54 -33.75
C GLY A 912 -26.35 -28.67 -32.60
N GLY A 913 -26.92 -29.86 -32.41
CA GLY A 913 -27.73 -30.17 -31.25
C GLY A 913 -26.86 -30.26 -30.03
N GLY A 914 -26.62 -29.11 -29.36
CA GLY A 914 -26.11 -29.08 -28.01
C GLY A 914 -27.26 -29.41 -27.06
N ASN A 915 -27.12 -30.43 -26.24
CA ASN A 915 -28.01 -30.79 -25.16
C ASN A 915 -28.09 -29.60 -24.21
N PRO A 916 -29.27 -28.98 -23.90
CA PRO A 916 -29.37 -27.78 -23.07
C PRO A 916 -29.03 -28.01 -21.59
N ASP A 917 -28.78 -29.22 -21.16
CA ASP A 917 -28.68 -29.61 -19.75
C ASP A 917 -27.28 -29.88 -19.22
N THR A 918 -26.23 -29.76 -20.02
CA THR A 918 -24.89 -29.77 -19.48
C THR A 918 -24.39 -28.32 -19.25
N GLN A 919 -24.88 -27.66 -18.18
CA GLN A 919 -24.07 -26.61 -17.63
C GLN A 919 -22.77 -27.25 -17.11
N GLN A 920 -21.66 -26.90 -17.73
CA GLN A 920 -20.35 -27.31 -17.20
C GLN A 920 -20.25 -26.83 -15.76
N PRO A 921 -19.63 -27.63 -14.87
CA PRO A 921 -19.42 -27.25 -13.51
C PRO A 921 -18.69 -25.87 -13.48
N THR A 922 -19.27 -24.91 -12.77
CA THR A 922 -18.66 -23.61 -12.60
C THR A 922 -17.82 -23.70 -11.33
N PHE A 923 -16.52 -23.74 -11.50
CA PHE A 923 -15.61 -23.51 -10.38
C PHE A 923 -15.47 -22.00 -10.17
N ARG A 924 -15.09 -21.61 -8.96
CA ARG A 924 -14.82 -20.22 -8.62
C ARG A 924 -13.68 -19.68 -9.48
N GLN A 925 -13.99 -19.27 -10.70
CA GLN A 925 -13.08 -18.50 -11.55
C GLN A 925 -13.30 -17.04 -11.21
N GLY A 926 -12.29 -16.42 -10.57
CA GLY A 926 -12.29 -14.98 -10.41
C GLY A 926 -12.39 -14.33 -11.78
N ASP A 927 -13.26 -13.33 -11.91
CA ASP A 927 -13.20 -12.43 -13.04
C ASP A 927 -11.76 -11.89 -13.09
N VAL A 928 -11.02 -12.31 -14.11
CA VAL A 928 -9.76 -11.68 -14.46
C VAL A 928 -10.15 -10.27 -14.81
N GLY A 929 -9.78 -9.29 -13.98
CA GLY A 929 -10.03 -7.89 -14.21
C GLY A 929 -9.23 -7.38 -15.41
N GLY A 930 -9.65 -7.83 -16.58
CA GLY A 930 -9.29 -7.30 -17.87
C GLY A 930 -10.49 -6.49 -18.36
N GLY A 931 -10.41 -5.18 -18.29
CA GLY A 931 -11.38 -4.26 -18.86
C GLY A 931 -11.47 -4.37 -20.39
N GLY A 932 -12.02 -5.46 -20.85
CA GLY A 932 -12.34 -5.70 -22.23
C GLY A 932 -13.84 -5.98 -22.38
N GLY A 933 -14.66 -4.95 -22.15
CA GLY A 933 -16.09 -5.02 -22.40
C GLY A 933 -16.41 -5.34 -23.86
N ARG A 934 -16.39 -6.61 -24.22
CA ARG A 934 -17.13 -7.04 -25.42
C ARG A 934 -18.60 -6.75 -25.16
N ARG A 935 -19.14 -5.74 -25.83
CA ARG A 935 -20.56 -5.48 -25.96
C ARG A 935 -21.26 -6.78 -26.39
N GLY A 936 -21.80 -7.50 -25.42
CA GLY A 936 -22.79 -8.51 -25.64
C GLY A 936 -24.04 -7.84 -26.18
N GLY A 937 -24.26 -7.91 -27.45
CA GLY A 937 -25.49 -7.45 -28.09
C GLY A 937 -26.73 -8.06 -27.41
N GLY A 938 -27.79 -7.26 -27.34
CA GLY A 938 -29.06 -7.54 -26.70
C GLY A 938 -29.51 -8.99 -26.77
N GLY A 939 -29.71 -9.56 -25.58
CA GLY A 939 -30.17 -10.91 -25.41
C GLY A 939 -31.55 -11.09 -26.09
N ARG A 940 -31.53 -11.83 -27.14
CA ARG A 940 -32.77 -12.52 -27.58
C ARG A 940 -33.17 -13.41 -26.41
N ARG A 941 -34.41 -13.24 -25.93
CA ARG A 941 -35.09 -14.19 -25.05
C ARG A 941 -35.09 -15.55 -25.79
N GLY A 942 -34.03 -16.34 -25.65
CA GLY A 942 -34.04 -17.73 -25.96
C GLY A 942 -34.95 -18.39 -24.93
N GLY A 943 -35.85 -19.25 -25.38
CA GLY A 943 -36.66 -20.07 -24.50
C GLY A 943 -35.70 -20.94 -23.66
N GLY A 944 -35.56 -20.62 -22.35
CA GLY A 944 -34.83 -21.43 -21.40
C GLY A 944 -35.49 -22.79 -21.27
N GLY A 945 -34.68 -23.85 -21.07
CA GLY A 945 -35.14 -25.18 -20.70
C GLY A 945 -35.98 -25.16 -19.40
N PRO A 946 -36.59 -26.24 -19.00
CA PRO A 946 -37.31 -26.35 -17.74
C PRO A 946 -36.27 -26.08 -16.61
N GLN A 947 -36.64 -25.19 -15.70
CA GLN A 947 -35.81 -24.91 -14.52
C GLN A 947 -36.27 -25.84 -13.39
N GLY A 948 -35.33 -26.59 -12.80
CA GLY A 948 -35.60 -27.40 -11.62
C GLY A 948 -35.98 -26.54 -10.41
N LEU A 949 -36.46 -27.15 -9.37
CA LEU A 949 -36.87 -26.48 -8.14
C LEU A 949 -35.70 -25.70 -7.51
N THR A 950 -35.99 -24.55 -6.99
CA THR A 950 -35.03 -23.79 -6.19
C THR A 950 -34.98 -24.36 -4.77
N ALA A 951 -33.79 -24.59 -4.23
CA ALA A 951 -33.59 -24.99 -2.86
C ALA A 951 -34.23 -23.96 -1.89
N THR A 952 -34.96 -24.44 -0.92
CA THR A 952 -35.56 -23.64 0.17
C THR A 952 -34.59 -23.55 1.35
N THR A 953 -34.95 -22.82 2.40
CA THR A 953 -34.21 -22.85 3.66
C THR A 953 -34.16 -24.26 4.22
N GLY A 954 -32.98 -24.77 4.58
CA GLY A 954 -32.79 -26.12 5.07
C GLY A 954 -31.38 -26.65 4.93
N GLU A 955 -31.19 -27.92 5.31
CA GLU A 955 -29.93 -28.64 5.13
C GLU A 955 -30.02 -29.58 3.91
N TYR A 956 -28.93 -29.68 3.17
CA TYR A 956 -28.80 -30.51 1.97
C TYR A 956 -27.56 -31.37 2.10
N ARG A 957 -27.67 -32.63 1.67
CA ARG A 957 -26.56 -33.57 1.69
C ARG A 957 -25.66 -33.31 0.46
N VAL A 958 -24.37 -33.28 0.67
CA VAL A 958 -23.34 -33.20 -0.35
C VAL A 958 -22.56 -34.50 -0.35
N THR A 959 -22.46 -35.17 -1.51
CA THR A 959 -21.73 -36.42 -1.70
C THR A 959 -20.69 -36.21 -2.78
N LEU A 960 -19.41 -36.38 -2.45
CA LEU A 960 -18.29 -36.44 -3.39
C LEU A 960 -17.95 -37.90 -3.67
N LYS A 961 -17.85 -38.24 -4.94
CA LYS A 961 -17.42 -39.56 -5.41
C LYS A 961 -16.12 -39.46 -6.19
N VAL A 962 -15.08 -40.10 -5.73
CA VAL A 962 -13.74 -40.12 -6.32
C VAL A 962 -13.15 -41.53 -6.18
N ASN A 963 -12.56 -42.11 -7.25
CA ASN A 963 -11.98 -43.45 -7.29
C ASN A 963 -12.93 -44.56 -6.74
N GLY A 964 -14.27 -44.35 -6.85
CA GLY A 964 -15.27 -45.31 -6.34
C GLY A 964 -15.55 -45.20 -4.83
N GLN A 965 -14.94 -44.27 -4.14
CA GLN A 965 -15.23 -43.92 -2.71
C GLN A 965 -16.21 -42.78 -2.63
N GLU A 966 -17.02 -42.74 -1.57
CA GLU A 966 -17.97 -41.64 -1.28
C GLU A 966 -17.57 -40.91 -0.01
N PHE A 967 -17.51 -39.56 -0.09
CA PHE A 967 -17.29 -38.67 1.02
C PHE A 967 -18.51 -37.77 1.18
N ILE A 968 -19.02 -37.63 2.39
CA ILE A 968 -20.32 -37.06 2.64
C ILE A 968 -20.18 -35.91 3.65
N SER A 969 -20.80 -34.75 3.33
CA SER A 969 -21.01 -33.65 4.23
C SER A 969 -22.40 -33.02 3.97
N LYS A 970 -22.60 -31.82 4.46
CA LYS A 970 -23.86 -31.08 4.26
C LYS A 970 -23.59 -29.62 3.94
N ILE A 971 -24.60 -28.97 3.37
CA ILE A 971 -24.64 -27.52 3.23
C ILE A 971 -25.98 -27.01 3.75
N ARG A 972 -25.95 -25.86 4.43
CA ARG A 972 -27.14 -25.20 4.92
C ARG A 972 -27.47 -23.98 4.05
N VAL A 973 -28.74 -23.88 3.60
CA VAL A 973 -29.27 -22.73 2.89
C VAL A 973 -30.12 -21.90 3.86
N ARG A 974 -29.93 -20.57 3.89
CA ARG A 974 -30.75 -19.62 4.65
C ARG A 974 -31.33 -18.54 3.73
N GLU A 975 -32.40 -17.87 4.19
CA GLU A 975 -32.88 -16.66 3.57
C GLU A 975 -31.99 -15.47 3.90
N ASP A 976 -32.09 -14.40 3.09
CA ASP A 976 -31.42 -13.14 3.36
C ASP A 976 -31.80 -12.61 4.74
N PRO A 977 -30.83 -12.28 5.61
CA PRO A 977 -31.09 -11.78 6.96
C PRO A 977 -31.99 -10.56 7.05
N VAL A 978 -32.04 -9.75 5.99
CA VAL A 978 -32.93 -8.57 5.92
C VAL A 978 -34.41 -8.94 6.07
N LEU A 979 -34.79 -10.17 5.76
CA LEU A 979 -36.18 -10.64 5.92
C LEU A 979 -36.55 -10.94 7.39
N ASN A 980 -35.56 -11.05 8.28
CA ASN A 980 -35.74 -11.37 9.70
C ASN A 980 -35.75 -10.13 10.60
N ILE A 981 -35.62 -8.93 10.02
CA ILE A 981 -35.73 -7.65 10.74
C ILE A 981 -37.23 -7.31 10.85
N GLN A 982 -37.93 -7.90 11.85
CA GLN A 982 -39.24 -7.46 12.29
C GLN A 982 -39.18 -6.85 13.69
#